data_c06ed5303e6f944130286ff21da1894d
#
_entry.id   c06ed5303e6f944130286ff21da1894d
#
_cell.length_a   1.000
_cell.length_b   1.000
_cell.length_c   1.000
_cell.angle_alpha   90.00
_cell.angle_beta   90.00
_cell.angle_gamma   90.00
#
_symmetry.space_group_name_H-M   'P 1'
#
loop_
_entity.id
_entity.type
_entity.pdbx_description
1 polymer ?
#
loop_
_entity_poly.entity_id
_entity_poly.type
_entity_poly.pdbx_seq_one_letter_code
_entity_poly.pdbx_strand_id
1 'polypeptide(L)'
;MNALQIPIPRRSFLHGLTALAAAGFMPTALAKAVADAIDDFGNYTWAACVINCGNRCPLRVFTKAGKVIRIETDNTIKDSCHPRQIRACLKGRSMRQRLYSPDRLRYPMKRVGERGEAKFERISWDETYKTIAKRWKEIKEKYGNESIYWNYCSGQQSLVNSRRAWQRLMNLMGGYLRYYGSYSSAQISAAFPFTYGKKAASGIQEIANAKLYVAFGNNPSVTRGSGGSKGYQFRCALEKGHPKTIVIDPIYTDTVAGKIDQWIPIRPGTDAALVEAIAYELIRNNWVDEAFLEKYCIGYNEKTLPKSAPPKSDYKSYIMGAADGVAKTPERASRITGIPVETIVQLAKEIGTTKPVFIAQGLGPQRQANGEQTARAIAMLPILTGQVGLPGTSTGMEEDGTNWEPTYLPVGTNPIKAQIPVFLWTDAILRGEQMDWIHDGVKGLEEGKKLGHSIKMIVNSGGNTLINQHGDCNWTDKVLRDDSKCEFIVVCDNMMTPSARYADILLPDTLGPETDDICGNGDSMGDLACIYPMHKAVDPAFDQRPSWEICRGIAKELGLEEQYTEGRDQKGWIKWCYEQTRKDNPELPEFDKFWKAGPTQLFNVKWQPIMFKEFRDNPVKNPLKTPSGKIEIYSEALANLSKTWVLPKGDVISALPKFVQTFDMPGDKAAKKYPLQCFGYHGHGRTHSTFHNLPWLREVHPDQVQINELDAKVRNIADGDKVHVFNDRGCIEVPAHLTKRIMPGVCAVPQGAWYKPVKKDGKTIDVGACINTLTGHRPSP
;
A
#
# COMPACT_ATOMS: atom_id res chain seq x y z
N MET A 1 -39.00 2.94 -40.80
CA MET A 1 -38.20 4.17 -40.61
C MET A 1 -37.37 3.98 -39.33
N ASN A 2 -36.14 3.61 -39.48
CA ASN A 2 -35.22 3.44 -38.33
C ASN A 2 -34.73 4.84 -37.92
N ALA A 3 -35.16 5.30 -36.76
CA ALA A 3 -34.62 6.51 -36.18
C ALA A 3 -33.17 6.28 -35.78
N LEU A 4 -32.24 6.97 -36.42
CA LEU A 4 -30.83 7.03 -36.01
C LEU A 4 -30.77 7.56 -34.54
N GLN A 5 -30.42 6.72 -33.58
CA GLN A 5 -30.05 7.15 -32.25
C GLN A 5 -28.64 7.73 -32.29
N ILE A 6 -28.54 9.03 -32.55
CA ILE A 6 -27.29 9.79 -32.35
C ILE A 6 -27.20 10.08 -30.84
N PRO A 7 -26.19 9.61 -30.10
CA PRO A 7 -26.04 9.94 -28.69
C PRO A 7 -25.64 11.40 -28.54
N ILE A 8 -26.62 12.27 -28.33
CA ILE A 8 -26.35 13.68 -27.99
C ILE A 8 -25.79 13.72 -26.57
N PRO A 9 -24.59 14.32 -26.36
CA PRO A 9 -24.07 14.50 -25.02
C PRO A 9 -25.10 15.24 -24.16
N ARG A 10 -25.39 14.73 -22.96
CA ARG A 10 -26.42 15.26 -22.04
C ARG A 10 -26.28 16.78 -21.81
N ARG A 11 -25.04 17.29 -21.84
CA ARG A 11 -24.75 18.74 -21.75
C ARG A 11 -25.21 19.52 -22.98
N SER A 12 -24.98 18.99 -24.18
CA SER A 12 -25.45 19.59 -25.43
C SER A 12 -26.98 19.56 -25.54
N PHE A 13 -27.61 18.51 -25.03
CA PHE A 13 -29.07 18.42 -24.91
C PHE A 13 -29.63 19.48 -23.96
N LEU A 14 -29.00 19.66 -22.77
CA LEU A 14 -29.40 20.69 -21.81
C LEU A 14 -29.17 22.12 -22.34
N HIS A 15 -28.08 22.40 -23.03
CA HIS A 15 -27.84 23.68 -23.69
C HIS A 15 -28.85 23.96 -24.80
N GLY A 16 -29.23 22.92 -25.53
CA GLY A 16 -30.31 23.05 -26.54
C GLY A 16 -31.66 23.39 -25.92
N LEU A 17 -31.99 22.76 -24.78
CA LEU A 17 -33.20 23.08 -24.02
C LEU A 17 -33.17 24.48 -23.39
N THR A 18 -32.02 24.98 -22.97
CA THR A 18 -31.84 26.34 -22.46
C THR A 18 -32.06 27.37 -23.57
N ALA A 19 -31.53 27.14 -24.79
CA ALA A 19 -31.76 27.98 -25.94
C ALA A 19 -33.24 28.02 -26.33
N LEU A 20 -33.95 26.91 -26.28
CA LEU A 20 -35.39 26.81 -26.51
C LEU A 20 -36.22 27.52 -25.44
N ALA A 21 -35.82 27.46 -24.18
CA ALA A 21 -36.44 28.20 -23.07
C ALA A 21 -36.23 29.72 -23.19
N ALA A 22 -35.03 30.14 -23.54
CA ALA A 22 -34.70 31.54 -23.80
C ALA A 22 -35.42 32.12 -25.02
N ALA A 23 -35.78 31.29 -26.00
CA ALA A 23 -36.55 31.67 -27.17
C ALA A 23 -38.08 31.65 -26.97
N GLY A 24 -38.55 31.38 -25.73
CA GLY A 24 -39.98 31.37 -25.39
C GLY A 24 -40.78 30.16 -25.88
N PHE A 25 -40.11 29.12 -26.36
CA PHE A 25 -40.76 27.89 -26.88
C PHE A 25 -41.01 26.79 -25.81
N MET A 26 -40.76 27.09 -24.56
CA MET A 26 -41.00 26.11 -23.47
C MET A 26 -42.05 26.55 -22.45
N PRO A 27 -42.88 25.65 -21.93
CA PRO A 27 -43.74 25.95 -20.79
C PRO A 27 -42.91 26.38 -19.57
N THR A 28 -43.36 27.40 -18.84
CA THR A 28 -42.64 28.02 -17.73
C THR A 28 -42.20 27.02 -16.65
N ALA A 29 -43.01 25.98 -16.38
CA ALA A 29 -42.71 24.93 -15.44
C ALA A 29 -41.51 24.04 -15.91
N LEU A 30 -41.45 23.75 -17.21
CA LEU A 30 -40.35 22.99 -17.82
C LEU A 30 -39.08 23.85 -17.94
N ALA A 31 -39.20 25.13 -18.26
CA ALA A 31 -38.10 26.08 -18.27
C ALA A 31 -37.49 26.25 -16.88
N LYS A 32 -38.32 26.30 -15.81
CA LYS A 32 -37.87 26.32 -14.43
C LYS A 32 -37.19 25.03 -14.03
N ALA A 33 -37.75 23.85 -14.36
CA ALA A 33 -37.14 22.55 -14.11
C ALA A 33 -35.80 22.36 -14.81
N VAL A 34 -35.66 22.90 -16.05
CA VAL A 34 -34.41 22.94 -16.82
C VAL A 34 -33.40 23.90 -16.18
N ALA A 35 -33.84 25.09 -15.73
CA ALA A 35 -32.98 26.03 -15.01
C ALA A 35 -32.52 25.47 -13.69
N ASP A 36 -33.43 24.88 -12.89
CA ASP A 36 -33.08 24.19 -11.63
C ASP A 36 -32.12 23.01 -11.88
N ALA A 37 -32.29 22.27 -12.97
CA ALA A 37 -31.37 21.21 -13.36
C ALA A 37 -30.00 21.74 -13.81
N ILE A 38 -29.94 22.92 -14.40
CA ILE A 38 -28.70 23.59 -14.82
C ILE A 38 -27.96 24.19 -13.62
N ASP A 39 -28.67 24.79 -12.67
CA ASP A 39 -28.09 25.24 -11.39
C ASP A 39 -27.53 24.08 -10.58
N ASP A 40 -28.19 22.91 -10.58
CA ASP A 40 -27.67 21.67 -10.00
C ASP A 40 -26.37 21.18 -10.69
N PHE A 41 -26.10 21.61 -11.90
CA PHE A 41 -24.88 21.27 -12.69
C PHE A 41 -23.75 22.31 -12.58
N GLY A 42 -24.02 23.52 -12.09
CA GLY A 42 -23.09 24.66 -12.12
C GLY A 42 -22.17 24.77 -10.93
N ASN A 43 -22.70 24.62 -9.73
CA ASN A 43 -21.98 24.89 -8.52
C ASN A 43 -21.48 23.61 -7.83
N TYR A 44 -20.17 23.49 -7.64
CA TYR A 44 -19.55 22.39 -6.91
C TYR A 44 -18.48 22.93 -5.95
N THR A 45 -18.23 22.15 -4.94
CA THR A 45 -17.15 22.36 -3.96
C THR A 45 -16.03 21.36 -4.22
N TRP A 46 -14.78 21.83 -4.20
CA TRP A 46 -13.62 20.95 -4.29
C TRP A 46 -13.45 20.16 -3.00
N ALA A 47 -13.34 18.85 -3.11
CA ALA A 47 -12.93 17.94 -2.03
C ALA A 47 -11.94 16.91 -2.60
N ALA A 48 -11.56 15.92 -1.83
CA ALA A 48 -10.66 14.87 -2.28
C ALA A 48 -11.05 13.48 -1.80
N CYS A 49 -10.65 12.49 -2.59
CA CYS A 49 -10.62 11.09 -2.19
C CYS A 49 -9.30 10.83 -1.44
N VAL A 50 -9.28 11.10 -0.15
CA VAL A 50 -8.08 11.05 0.70
C VAL A 50 -7.75 9.67 1.27
N ILE A 51 -8.13 8.61 0.56
CA ILE A 51 -7.83 7.24 0.98
C ILE A 51 -6.39 6.83 0.63
N ASN A 52 -5.91 5.77 1.25
CA ASN A 52 -4.52 5.33 1.15
C ASN A 52 -4.12 4.55 -0.11
N CYS A 53 -4.82 4.72 -1.24
CA CYS A 53 -4.30 4.24 -2.52
C CYS A 53 -3.16 5.12 -3.08
N GLY A 54 -2.86 6.25 -2.42
CA GLY A 54 -1.82 7.19 -2.79
C GLY A 54 -2.17 8.15 -3.94
N ASN A 55 -3.29 7.94 -4.64
CA ASN A 55 -3.68 8.79 -5.77
C ASN A 55 -4.32 10.11 -5.35
N ARG A 56 -4.92 10.17 -4.16
CA ARG A 56 -5.49 11.40 -3.54
C ARG A 56 -6.24 12.27 -4.55
N CYS A 57 -7.21 11.69 -5.29
CA CYS A 57 -7.83 12.35 -6.43
C CYS A 57 -8.74 13.50 -6.02
N PRO A 58 -8.70 14.66 -6.71
CA PRO A 58 -9.66 15.74 -6.51
C PRO A 58 -11.07 15.32 -6.94
N LEU A 59 -12.05 15.78 -6.18
CA LEU A 59 -13.47 15.50 -6.39
C LEU A 59 -14.25 16.80 -6.47
N ARG A 60 -15.16 16.88 -7.41
CA ARG A 60 -16.19 17.93 -7.48
C ARG A 60 -17.44 17.42 -6.79
N VAL A 61 -17.79 18.04 -5.68
CA VAL A 61 -18.92 17.67 -4.83
C VAL A 61 -20.07 18.63 -5.06
N PHE A 62 -21.18 18.11 -5.55
CA PHE A 62 -22.41 18.88 -5.82
C PHE A 62 -23.39 18.68 -4.68
N THR A 63 -23.91 19.78 -4.15
CA THR A 63 -24.82 19.78 -2.99
C THR A 63 -26.15 20.45 -3.34
N LYS A 64 -27.23 19.98 -2.70
CA LYS A 64 -28.55 20.59 -2.72
C LYS A 64 -29.21 20.41 -1.36
N ALA A 65 -29.78 21.48 -0.80
CA ALA A 65 -30.41 21.47 0.52
C ALA A 65 -29.53 20.80 1.61
N GLY A 66 -28.23 21.14 1.67
CA GLY A 66 -27.27 20.60 2.64
C GLY A 66 -26.90 19.14 2.47
N LYS A 67 -27.24 18.52 1.33
CA LYS A 67 -26.91 17.11 1.04
C LYS A 67 -26.08 16.99 -0.23
N VAL A 68 -25.13 16.06 -0.22
CA VAL A 68 -24.36 15.71 -1.43
C VAL A 68 -25.26 14.90 -2.35
N ILE A 69 -25.55 15.45 -3.51
CA ILE A 69 -26.40 14.81 -4.55
C ILE A 69 -25.59 14.08 -5.60
N ARG A 70 -24.35 14.54 -5.87
CA ARG A 70 -23.48 13.98 -6.89
C ARG A 70 -22.00 14.23 -6.56
N ILE A 71 -21.14 13.31 -6.94
CA ILE A 71 -19.69 13.47 -6.90
C ILE A 71 -19.13 13.12 -8.27
N GLU A 72 -18.32 14.02 -8.81
CA GLU A 72 -17.65 13.85 -10.09
C GLU A 72 -16.13 13.97 -9.93
N THR A 73 -15.42 13.51 -10.92
CA THR A 73 -13.99 13.71 -11.04
C THR A 73 -13.65 15.11 -11.52
N ASP A 74 -12.38 15.50 -11.43
CA ASP A 74 -11.88 16.66 -12.15
C ASP A 74 -12.05 16.47 -13.67
N ASN A 75 -12.54 17.51 -14.36
CA ASN A 75 -12.66 17.60 -15.80
C ASN A 75 -12.45 19.05 -16.28
N THR A 76 -11.64 19.82 -15.55
CA THR A 76 -11.43 21.25 -15.79
C THR A 76 -10.46 21.53 -16.94
N ILE A 77 -9.63 20.55 -17.31
CA ILE A 77 -8.71 20.65 -18.45
C ILE A 77 -8.94 19.53 -19.47
N LYS A 78 -8.42 19.69 -20.66
CA LYS A 78 -8.41 18.64 -21.69
C LYS A 78 -7.50 17.52 -21.26
N ASP A 79 -7.99 16.29 -21.34
CA ASP A 79 -7.22 15.09 -20.98
C ASP A 79 -6.14 14.80 -22.03
N SER A 80 -4.91 14.64 -21.56
CA SER A 80 -3.76 14.30 -22.40
C SER A 80 -2.66 13.66 -21.56
N CYS A 81 -1.63 13.12 -22.18
CA CYS A 81 -0.47 12.60 -21.43
C CYS A 81 0.33 13.74 -20.77
N HIS A 82 0.23 14.98 -21.25
CA HIS A 82 0.87 16.13 -20.62
C HIS A 82 0.26 17.46 -21.15
N PRO A 83 -0.34 18.36 -20.33
CA PRO A 83 -0.61 18.17 -18.89
C PRO A 83 -1.68 17.11 -18.66
N ARG A 84 -1.65 16.48 -17.49
CA ARG A 84 -2.57 15.40 -17.14
C ARG A 84 -3.65 15.86 -16.18
N GLN A 85 -4.84 15.32 -16.37
CA GLN A 85 -5.96 15.51 -15.47
C GLN A 85 -6.09 14.32 -14.52
N ILE A 86 -6.16 14.57 -13.20
CA ILE A 86 -6.36 13.53 -12.21
C ILE A 86 -7.84 13.15 -12.18
N ARG A 87 -8.16 11.97 -12.71
CA ARG A 87 -9.53 11.45 -12.74
C ARG A 87 -9.75 10.42 -11.65
N ALA A 88 -10.66 10.72 -10.74
CA ALA A 88 -11.05 9.78 -9.68
C ALA A 88 -11.67 8.51 -10.28
N CYS A 89 -11.20 7.36 -9.82
CA CYS A 89 -11.78 6.06 -10.16
C CYS A 89 -13.16 5.86 -9.51
N LEU A 90 -13.79 4.72 -9.78
CA LEU A 90 -15.10 4.38 -9.23
C LEU A 90 -15.19 4.50 -7.70
N LYS A 91 -14.13 4.13 -6.97
CA LYS A 91 -14.07 4.25 -5.50
C LYS A 91 -14.23 5.69 -5.01
N GLY A 92 -13.45 6.64 -5.57
CA GLY A 92 -13.56 8.05 -5.20
C GLY A 92 -14.93 8.63 -5.55
N ARG A 93 -15.49 8.27 -6.70
CA ARG A 93 -16.82 8.70 -7.13
C ARG A 93 -17.96 8.10 -6.28
N SER A 94 -17.72 6.97 -5.60
CA SER A 94 -18.67 6.35 -4.66
C SER A 94 -18.67 7.01 -3.27
N MET A 95 -17.92 8.08 -3.03
CA MET A 95 -17.82 8.75 -1.73
C MET A 95 -19.19 9.22 -1.22
N ARG A 96 -20.14 9.54 -2.10
CA ARG A 96 -21.53 9.87 -1.71
C ARG A 96 -22.20 8.73 -0.94
N GLN A 97 -22.04 7.49 -1.39
CA GLN A 97 -22.59 6.34 -0.66
C GLN A 97 -21.89 6.14 0.69
N ARG A 98 -20.61 6.46 0.75
CA ARG A 98 -19.85 6.38 1.99
C ARG A 98 -20.33 7.40 3.01
N LEU A 99 -20.64 8.63 2.58
CA LEU A 99 -21.23 9.67 3.43
C LEU A 99 -22.53 9.24 4.11
N TYR A 100 -23.38 8.53 3.37
CA TYR A 100 -24.70 8.11 3.83
C TYR A 100 -24.79 6.62 4.17
N SER A 101 -23.64 5.96 4.36
CA SER A 101 -23.63 4.54 4.75
C SER A 101 -24.26 4.32 6.12
N PRO A 102 -25.04 3.25 6.32
CA PRO A 102 -25.55 2.88 7.64
C PRO A 102 -24.43 2.54 8.63
N ASP A 103 -23.27 2.14 8.14
CA ASP A 103 -22.10 1.81 8.97
C ASP A 103 -21.33 3.03 9.48
N ARG A 104 -21.79 4.27 9.17
CA ARG A 104 -21.17 5.50 9.69
C ARG A 104 -21.21 5.53 11.21
N LEU A 105 -20.04 5.79 11.81
CA LEU A 105 -19.98 6.18 13.21
C LEU A 105 -20.59 7.57 13.36
N ARG A 106 -21.53 7.71 14.32
CA ARG A 106 -22.38 8.89 14.46
C ARG A 106 -22.03 9.73 15.68
N TYR A 107 -21.71 9.05 16.76
CA TYR A 107 -21.50 9.64 18.09
C TYR A 107 -20.29 9.01 18.74
N PRO A 108 -19.62 9.67 19.68
CA PRO A 108 -18.66 8.99 20.54
C PRO A 108 -19.36 7.94 21.40
N MET A 109 -18.74 6.79 21.55
CA MET A 109 -19.32 5.65 22.21
C MET A 109 -18.31 4.95 23.14
N LYS A 110 -18.84 4.37 24.22
CA LYS A 110 -18.10 3.58 25.20
C LYS A 110 -18.58 2.13 25.16
N ARG A 111 -17.66 1.21 25.27
CA ARG A 111 -17.96 -0.22 25.34
C ARG A 111 -18.71 -0.59 26.62
N VAL A 112 -19.79 -1.40 26.47
CA VAL A 112 -20.58 -1.94 27.58
C VAL A 112 -20.67 -3.47 27.58
N GLY A 113 -20.09 -4.13 26.58
CA GLY A 113 -19.98 -5.59 26.46
C GLY A 113 -18.52 -6.04 26.37
N GLU A 114 -18.30 -7.29 25.96
CA GLU A 114 -16.97 -7.81 25.68
C GLU A 114 -16.41 -7.18 24.40
N ARG A 115 -15.09 -7.04 24.32
CA ARG A 115 -14.43 -6.60 23.08
C ARG A 115 -14.76 -7.55 21.94
N GLY A 116 -15.04 -7.00 20.77
CA GLY A 116 -15.45 -7.75 19.58
C GLY A 116 -16.95 -7.99 19.45
N GLU A 117 -17.76 -7.80 20.50
CA GLU A 117 -19.23 -7.90 20.43
C GLU A 117 -19.91 -6.70 19.77
N ALA A 118 -19.23 -5.57 19.70
CA ALA A 118 -19.76 -4.29 19.22
C ALA A 118 -20.96 -3.76 20.03
N LYS A 119 -20.97 -4.01 21.35
CA LYS A 119 -21.95 -3.44 22.27
C LYS A 119 -21.44 -2.14 22.85
N PHE A 120 -22.07 -1.04 22.48
CA PHE A 120 -21.64 0.30 22.85
C PHE A 120 -22.83 1.13 23.35
N GLU A 121 -22.56 2.06 24.27
CA GLU A 121 -23.47 3.14 24.65
C GLU A 121 -22.93 4.48 24.15
N ARG A 122 -23.83 5.40 23.78
CA ARG A 122 -23.46 6.76 23.42
C ARG A 122 -23.04 7.53 24.67
N ILE A 123 -21.93 8.27 24.56
CA ILE A 123 -21.47 9.21 25.59
C ILE A 123 -21.30 10.61 24.98
N SER A 124 -21.18 11.64 25.83
CA SER A 124 -20.87 13.00 25.38
C SER A 124 -19.42 13.16 24.99
N TRP A 125 -19.09 14.17 24.20
CA TRP A 125 -17.69 14.51 23.91
C TRP A 125 -16.92 14.90 25.18
N ASP A 126 -17.55 15.60 26.11
CA ASP A 126 -16.94 15.98 27.40
C ASP A 126 -16.54 14.72 28.20
N GLU A 127 -17.47 13.78 28.37
CA GLU A 127 -17.18 12.50 29.02
C GLU A 127 -16.10 11.71 28.27
N THR A 128 -16.13 11.74 26.96
CA THR A 128 -15.14 11.08 26.11
C THR A 128 -13.73 11.60 26.37
N TYR A 129 -13.55 12.91 26.34
CA TYR A 129 -12.25 13.54 26.56
C TYR A 129 -11.72 13.29 27.96
N LYS A 130 -12.55 13.44 28.98
CA LYS A 130 -12.21 13.16 30.38
C LYS A 130 -11.82 11.69 30.58
N THR A 131 -12.58 10.76 29.99
CA THR A 131 -12.31 9.33 30.10
C THR A 131 -10.97 8.96 29.47
N ILE A 132 -10.70 9.43 28.24
CA ILE A 132 -9.44 9.16 27.55
C ILE A 132 -8.27 9.78 28.33
N ALA A 133 -8.38 11.04 28.72
CA ALA A 133 -7.31 11.74 29.44
C ALA A 133 -6.99 11.05 30.78
N LYS A 134 -8.01 10.64 31.54
CA LYS A 134 -7.85 9.91 32.79
C LYS A 134 -7.13 8.59 32.59
N ARG A 135 -7.66 7.73 31.69
CA ARG A 135 -7.08 6.40 31.42
C ARG A 135 -5.67 6.50 30.89
N TRP A 136 -5.39 7.49 30.04
CA TRP A 136 -4.05 7.73 29.52
C TRP A 136 -3.05 8.09 30.62
N LYS A 137 -3.43 9.00 31.53
CA LYS A 137 -2.58 9.36 32.68
C LYS A 137 -2.31 8.13 33.58
N GLU A 138 -3.35 7.37 33.94
CA GLU A 138 -3.23 6.17 34.76
C GLU A 138 -2.25 5.14 34.16
N ILE A 139 -2.38 4.84 32.85
CA ILE A 139 -1.51 3.88 32.16
C ILE A 139 -0.08 4.41 32.05
N LYS A 140 0.08 5.71 31.73
CA LYS A 140 1.40 6.35 31.70
C LYS A 140 2.10 6.32 33.06
N GLU A 141 1.39 6.62 34.13
CA GLU A 141 1.93 6.63 35.49
C GLU A 141 2.33 5.22 35.95
N LYS A 142 1.52 4.22 35.60
CA LYS A 142 1.74 2.83 36.03
C LYS A 142 2.81 2.09 35.21
N TYR A 143 2.85 2.33 33.90
CA TYR A 143 3.65 1.52 32.96
C TYR A 143 4.60 2.34 32.08
N GLY A 144 4.52 3.68 32.11
CA GLY A 144 5.31 4.53 31.23
C GLY A 144 4.81 4.58 29.77
N ASN A 145 5.40 5.46 28.99
CA ASN A 145 4.98 5.73 27.60
C ASN A 145 5.34 4.55 26.62
N GLU A 146 6.29 3.68 26.94
CA GLU A 146 6.57 2.49 26.12
C GLU A 146 5.42 1.49 26.09
N SER A 147 4.52 1.52 27.09
CA SER A 147 3.33 0.67 27.13
C SER A 147 2.17 1.19 26.25
N ILE A 148 2.31 2.38 25.65
CA ILE A 148 1.31 3.03 24.80
C ILE A 148 1.73 2.89 23.36
N TYR A 149 0.94 2.17 22.58
CA TYR A 149 1.26 1.83 21.18
C TYR A 149 0.42 2.62 20.18
N TRP A 150 1.09 3.22 19.21
CA TRP A 150 0.46 3.77 18.03
C TRP A 150 0.36 2.69 16.96
N ASN A 151 -0.87 2.25 16.65
CA ASN A 151 -1.08 1.20 15.66
C ASN A 151 -0.86 1.69 14.23
N TYR A 152 -0.51 0.79 13.33
CA TYR A 152 -0.31 1.07 11.92
C TYR A 152 -1.57 1.63 11.28
N CYS A 153 -1.45 2.78 10.62
CA CYS A 153 -2.54 3.37 9.87
C CYS A 153 -2.02 4.18 8.67
N SER A 154 -2.84 4.29 7.65
CA SER A 154 -2.62 5.22 6.54
C SER A 154 -3.73 6.28 6.46
N GLY A 155 -4.91 5.99 6.98
CA GLY A 155 -6.04 6.88 7.19
C GLY A 155 -6.33 7.85 6.05
N GLN A 156 -6.69 9.06 6.41
CA GLN A 156 -6.82 10.20 5.50
C GLN A 156 -5.43 10.72 5.11
N GLN A 157 -5.30 11.17 3.87
CA GLN A 157 -4.03 11.57 3.25
C GLN A 157 -3.98 13.07 2.91
N SER A 158 -4.55 13.92 3.76
CA SER A 158 -4.52 15.39 3.69
C SER A 158 -3.42 15.99 4.58
N LEU A 159 -3.23 17.32 4.62
CA LEU A 159 -2.12 17.95 5.35
C LEU A 159 -2.31 17.91 6.87
N VAL A 160 -3.54 18.16 7.35
CA VAL A 160 -3.91 18.14 8.78
C VAL A 160 -4.72 16.87 9.07
N ASN A 161 -4.15 15.72 8.69
CA ASN A 161 -4.84 14.46 8.75
C ASN A 161 -4.84 13.82 10.15
N SER A 162 -5.71 12.82 10.30
CA SER A 162 -5.89 12.04 11.52
C SER A 162 -4.56 11.51 12.10
N ARG A 163 -3.72 10.90 11.27
CA ARG A 163 -2.42 10.38 11.70
C ARG A 163 -1.54 11.44 12.33
N ARG A 164 -1.43 12.62 11.70
CA ARG A 164 -0.59 13.73 12.19
C ARG A 164 -1.15 14.35 13.47
N ALA A 165 -2.46 14.53 13.54
CA ALA A 165 -3.14 15.04 14.71
C ALA A 165 -2.86 14.19 15.95
N TRP A 166 -3.07 12.87 15.85
CA TRP A 166 -2.81 11.94 16.94
C TRP A 166 -1.33 11.85 17.31
N GLN A 167 -0.43 11.74 16.32
CA GLN A 167 1.01 11.68 16.60
C GLN A 167 1.51 12.94 17.33
N ARG A 168 0.99 14.12 16.96
CA ARG A 168 1.30 15.38 17.64
C ARG A 168 0.89 15.31 19.11
N LEU A 169 -0.34 14.90 19.40
CA LEU A 169 -0.83 14.75 20.78
C LEU A 169 -0.01 13.73 21.57
N MET A 170 0.26 12.56 20.98
CA MET A 170 1.01 11.49 21.64
C MET A 170 2.46 11.89 21.96
N ASN A 171 3.10 12.68 21.09
CA ASN A 171 4.44 13.20 21.34
C ASN A 171 4.43 14.23 22.49
N LEU A 172 3.43 15.09 22.57
CA LEU A 172 3.26 16.04 23.68
C LEU A 172 3.00 15.35 25.03
N MET A 173 2.35 14.17 25.00
CA MET A 173 2.14 13.34 26.19
C MET A 173 3.41 12.62 26.68
N GLY A 174 4.53 12.78 26.00
CA GLY A 174 5.82 12.16 26.34
C GLY A 174 6.18 10.96 25.46
N GLY A 175 5.51 10.79 24.33
CA GLY A 175 5.81 9.79 23.34
C GLY A 175 5.06 8.46 23.48
N TYR A 176 5.44 7.51 22.64
CA TYR A 176 4.76 6.21 22.51
C TYR A 176 5.65 5.19 21.84
N LEU A 177 5.39 3.89 22.06
CA LEU A 177 6.03 2.79 21.34
C LEU A 177 5.61 2.85 19.87
N ARG A 178 6.59 2.92 18.97
CA ARG A 178 6.38 2.94 17.53
C ARG A 178 6.57 1.57 16.92
N TYR A 179 5.97 1.38 15.76
CA TYR A 179 6.35 0.31 14.84
C TYR A 179 7.36 0.83 13.80
N TYR A 180 8.10 -0.11 13.22
CA TYR A 180 8.82 0.10 11.96
C TYR A 180 8.40 -0.94 10.93
N GLY A 181 8.71 -0.68 9.65
CA GLY A 181 8.21 -1.47 8.53
C GLY A 181 6.79 -1.08 8.14
N SER A 182 6.17 -1.89 7.32
CA SER A 182 4.79 -1.72 6.87
C SER A 182 4.22 -3.07 6.40
N TYR A 183 2.90 -3.22 6.42
CA TYR A 183 2.23 -4.35 5.77
C TYR A 183 2.32 -4.31 4.23
N SER A 184 2.85 -3.24 3.67
CA SER A 184 2.84 -2.97 2.24
C SER A 184 4.17 -3.31 1.56
N SER A 185 5.29 -2.75 2.05
CA SER A 185 6.57 -2.74 1.35
C SER A 185 7.78 -2.86 2.28
N ALA A 186 7.60 -3.43 3.48
CA ALA A 186 8.67 -3.51 4.46
C ALA A 186 9.91 -4.24 3.92
N GLN A 187 9.71 -5.38 3.30
CA GLN A 187 10.78 -6.27 2.86
C GLN A 187 11.63 -5.64 1.75
N ILE A 188 11.00 -5.10 0.70
CA ILE A 188 11.77 -4.41 -0.36
C ILE A 188 12.44 -3.14 0.16
N SER A 189 11.78 -2.42 1.08
CA SER A 189 12.35 -1.20 1.69
C SER A 189 13.53 -1.50 2.61
N ALA A 190 13.55 -2.65 3.28
CA ALA A 190 14.66 -3.13 4.08
C ALA A 190 15.80 -3.71 3.22
N ALA A 191 15.46 -4.43 2.14
CA ALA A 191 16.41 -5.17 1.33
C ALA A 191 17.26 -4.29 0.39
N PHE A 192 16.66 -3.31 -0.27
CA PHE A 192 17.35 -2.46 -1.26
C PHE A 192 18.52 -1.64 -0.70
N PRO A 193 18.47 -1.10 0.53
CA PRO A 193 19.62 -0.45 1.14
C PRO A 193 20.88 -1.31 1.21
N PHE A 194 20.77 -2.63 1.39
CA PHE A 194 21.90 -3.56 1.39
C PHE A 194 22.49 -3.84 0.00
N THR A 195 21.82 -3.39 -1.06
CA THR A 195 22.31 -3.53 -2.43
C THR A 195 22.72 -2.18 -3.02
N TYR A 196 21.92 -1.13 -2.80
CA TYR A 196 22.08 0.19 -3.42
C TYR A 196 22.31 1.34 -2.44
N GLY A 197 22.32 1.08 -1.12
CA GLY A 197 22.41 2.13 -0.09
C GLY A 197 21.12 2.90 0.16
N LYS A 198 20.09 2.69 -0.65
CA LYS A 198 18.75 3.27 -0.49
C LYS A 198 17.70 2.50 -1.29
N LYS A 199 16.44 2.64 -0.91
CA LYS A 199 15.32 2.28 -1.78
C LYS A 199 15.26 3.31 -2.92
N ALA A 200 15.34 2.86 -4.16
CA ALA A 200 15.40 3.75 -5.32
C ALA A 200 14.87 3.09 -6.59
N ALA A 201 14.13 3.84 -7.38
CA ALA A 201 13.51 3.38 -8.62
C ALA A 201 13.67 4.43 -9.71
N SER A 202 13.74 3.99 -10.97
CA SER A 202 13.71 4.89 -12.12
C SER A 202 12.29 5.38 -12.41
N GLY A 203 12.19 6.51 -13.07
CA GLY A 203 10.92 7.13 -13.42
C GLY A 203 10.11 6.34 -14.43
N ILE A 204 8.79 6.39 -14.26
CA ILE A 204 7.84 5.70 -15.14
C ILE A 204 7.98 6.10 -16.61
N GLN A 205 8.38 7.34 -16.91
CA GLN A 205 8.60 7.79 -18.27
C GLN A 205 9.76 7.11 -18.97
N GLU A 206 10.72 6.52 -18.21
CA GLU A 206 11.85 5.78 -18.78
C GLU A 206 11.42 4.48 -19.49
N ILE A 207 10.21 3.98 -19.20
CA ILE A 207 9.63 2.85 -19.94
C ILE A 207 9.50 3.17 -21.44
N ALA A 208 9.23 4.43 -21.79
CA ALA A 208 9.15 4.86 -23.20
C ALA A 208 10.51 4.80 -23.93
N ASN A 209 11.61 4.78 -23.22
CA ASN A 209 12.98 4.66 -23.74
C ASN A 209 13.46 3.22 -23.80
N ALA A 210 12.72 2.26 -23.20
CA ALA A 210 13.06 0.84 -23.19
C ALA A 210 12.71 0.15 -24.51
N LYS A 211 13.41 -0.93 -24.84
CA LYS A 211 13.06 -1.88 -25.92
C LYS A 211 12.32 -3.09 -25.37
N LEU A 212 12.57 -3.42 -24.10
CA LEU A 212 11.92 -4.51 -23.41
C LEU A 212 11.51 -4.05 -22.01
N TYR A 213 10.26 -4.30 -21.63
CA TYR A 213 9.74 -4.13 -20.27
C TYR A 213 9.40 -5.49 -19.69
N VAL A 214 9.99 -5.84 -18.56
CA VAL A 214 9.70 -7.11 -17.85
C VAL A 214 9.20 -6.77 -16.45
N ALA A 215 8.00 -7.24 -16.11
CA ALA A 215 7.37 -6.98 -14.82
C ALA A 215 7.16 -8.26 -14.02
N PHE A 216 7.54 -8.23 -12.73
CA PHE A 216 7.31 -9.29 -11.75
C PHE A 216 6.22 -8.84 -10.77
N GLY A 217 5.05 -9.47 -10.79
CA GLY A 217 3.95 -9.20 -9.85
C GLY A 217 3.53 -7.72 -9.79
N ASN A 218 3.59 -6.98 -10.91
CA ASN A 218 3.30 -5.56 -11.02
C ASN A 218 2.00 -5.31 -11.79
N ASN A 219 0.99 -4.75 -11.10
CA ASN A 219 -0.34 -4.51 -11.66
C ASN A 219 -0.80 -3.05 -11.49
N PRO A 220 -0.14 -2.07 -12.15
CA PRO A 220 -0.46 -0.65 -12.00
C PRO A 220 -1.88 -0.29 -12.49
N SER A 221 -2.46 -1.05 -13.41
CA SER A 221 -3.83 -0.83 -13.89
C SER A 221 -4.89 -0.95 -12.79
N VAL A 222 -4.64 -1.75 -11.75
CA VAL A 222 -5.51 -1.92 -10.59
C VAL A 222 -5.04 -1.08 -9.41
N THR A 223 -3.77 -1.21 -9.05
CA THR A 223 -3.23 -0.61 -7.82
C THR A 223 -3.07 0.91 -7.93
N ARG A 224 -2.94 1.43 -9.15
CA ARG A 224 -2.74 2.84 -9.49
C ARG A 224 -3.72 3.30 -10.59
N GLY A 225 -4.93 2.77 -10.59
CA GLY A 225 -5.89 2.83 -11.70
C GLY A 225 -6.71 4.13 -11.82
N SER A 226 -6.33 5.26 -11.22
CA SER A 226 -6.97 6.56 -11.50
C SER A 226 -6.34 7.22 -12.74
N GLY A 227 -7.15 8.03 -13.46
CA GLY A 227 -6.62 8.80 -14.59
C GLY A 227 -5.56 9.81 -14.14
N GLY A 228 -4.48 9.97 -14.90
CA GLY A 228 -3.35 10.84 -14.59
C GLY A 228 -2.33 10.27 -13.62
N SER A 229 -2.63 9.18 -12.91
CA SER A 229 -1.72 8.50 -11.99
C SER A 229 -0.75 7.55 -12.69
N LYS A 230 0.10 6.86 -11.93
CA LYS A 230 1.08 5.88 -12.45
C LYS A 230 0.47 4.88 -13.44
N GLY A 231 -0.74 4.34 -13.18
CA GLY A 231 -1.39 3.41 -14.10
C GLY A 231 -1.71 4.01 -15.48
N TYR A 232 -2.09 5.29 -15.50
CA TYR A 232 -2.30 6.03 -16.75
C TYR A 232 -0.98 6.37 -17.45
N GLN A 233 0.01 6.86 -16.69
CA GLN A 233 1.34 7.18 -17.20
C GLN A 233 2.05 5.95 -17.77
N PHE A 234 1.89 4.80 -17.13
CA PHE A 234 2.37 3.51 -17.65
C PHE A 234 1.83 3.23 -19.06
N ARG A 235 0.52 3.43 -19.28
CA ARG A 235 -0.07 3.29 -20.64
C ARG A 235 0.48 4.31 -21.61
N CYS A 236 0.60 5.57 -21.21
CA CYS A 236 1.23 6.60 -22.05
C CYS A 236 2.68 6.24 -22.44
N ALA A 237 3.45 5.70 -21.51
CA ALA A 237 4.82 5.30 -21.78
C ALA A 237 4.91 4.11 -22.75
N LEU A 238 4.06 3.10 -22.59
CA LEU A 238 3.96 1.98 -23.51
C LEU A 238 3.52 2.43 -24.93
N GLU A 239 2.55 3.34 -25.01
CA GLU A 239 2.07 3.87 -26.31
C GLU A 239 3.11 4.75 -27.01
N LYS A 240 3.98 5.41 -26.26
CA LYS A 240 5.06 6.23 -26.80
C LYS A 240 6.28 5.43 -27.24
N GLY A 241 6.69 4.45 -26.44
CA GLY A 241 7.95 3.72 -26.65
C GLY A 241 7.80 2.42 -27.39
N HIS A 242 6.61 1.80 -27.34
CA HIS A 242 6.33 0.48 -27.88
C HIS A 242 7.34 -0.62 -27.48
N PRO A 243 7.79 -0.69 -26.21
CA PRO A 243 8.68 -1.76 -25.79
C PRO A 243 7.95 -3.10 -25.88
N LYS A 244 8.64 -4.17 -26.20
CA LYS A 244 8.11 -5.53 -25.97
C LYS A 244 7.81 -5.67 -24.47
N THR A 245 6.63 -6.18 -24.11
CA THR A 245 6.15 -6.19 -22.72
C THR A 245 5.88 -7.60 -22.24
N ILE A 246 6.60 -8.04 -21.21
CA ILE A 246 6.45 -9.36 -20.58
C ILE A 246 6.01 -9.16 -19.13
N VAL A 247 4.94 -9.83 -18.71
CA VAL A 247 4.45 -9.78 -17.32
C VAL A 247 4.45 -11.18 -16.72
N ILE A 248 5.12 -11.31 -15.59
CA ILE A 248 5.26 -12.54 -14.80
C ILE A 248 4.36 -12.38 -13.58
N ASP A 249 3.28 -13.15 -13.51
CA ASP A 249 2.28 -13.05 -12.45
C ASP A 249 1.47 -14.36 -12.37
N PRO A 250 1.07 -14.84 -11.17
CA PRO A 250 0.21 -16.01 -11.02
C PRO A 250 -1.15 -15.90 -11.69
N ILE A 251 -1.66 -14.66 -11.85
CA ILE A 251 -2.94 -14.37 -12.49
C ILE A 251 -2.78 -13.48 -13.72
N TYR A 252 -3.71 -13.66 -14.68
CA TYR A 252 -3.84 -12.80 -15.85
C TYR A 252 -4.53 -11.49 -15.43
N THR A 253 -3.71 -10.51 -15.02
CA THR A 253 -4.16 -9.24 -14.41
C THR A 253 -4.74 -8.26 -15.43
N ASP A 254 -5.39 -7.18 -14.95
CA ASP A 254 -5.86 -6.09 -15.83
C ASP A 254 -4.71 -5.35 -16.54
N THR A 255 -3.52 -5.36 -15.97
CA THR A 255 -2.31 -4.86 -16.67
C THR A 255 -1.98 -5.73 -17.86
N VAL A 256 -2.08 -7.06 -17.70
CA VAL A 256 -1.89 -8.04 -18.77
C VAL A 256 -2.98 -7.92 -19.84
N ALA A 257 -4.24 -7.83 -19.42
CA ALA A 257 -5.41 -7.80 -20.32
C ALA A 257 -5.42 -6.62 -21.32
N GLY A 258 -4.60 -5.63 -21.10
CA GLY A 258 -4.67 -4.39 -21.85
C GLY A 258 -3.87 -4.34 -23.14
N LYS A 259 -2.68 -4.82 -23.26
CA LYS A 259 -1.77 -4.75 -24.42
C LYS A 259 -0.36 -5.12 -23.98
N ILE A 260 -0.13 -6.35 -23.64
CA ILE A 260 1.21 -6.89 -23.43
C ILE A 260 1.48 -8.01 -24.46
N ASP A 261 2.76 -8.27 -24.69
CA ASP A 261 3.16 -9.27 -25.68
C ASP A 261 3.13 -10.68 -25.09
N GLN A 262 3.47 -10.82 -23.79
CA GLN A 262 3.53 -12.12 -23.15
C GLN A 262 3.15 -12.08 -21.67
N TRP A 263 2.31 -13.03 -21.24
CA TRP A 263 2.09 -13.36 -19.83
C TRP A 263 2.76 -14.69 -19.51
N ILE A 264 3.54 -14.72 -18.44
CA ILE A 264 4.20 -15.93 -17.92
C ILE A 264 3.62 -16.21 -16.53
N PRO A 265 2.77 -17.23 -16.38
CA PRO A 265 2.26 -17.66 -15.09
C PRO A 265 3.39 -18.26 -14.24
N ILE A 266 3.44 -17.88 -12.96
CA ILE A 266 4.45 -18.34 -12.01
C ILE A 266 3.81 -18.75 -10.69
N ARG A 267 4.31 -19.79 -10.04
CA ARG A 267 3.88 -20.13 -8.67
C ARG A 267 4.27 -19.00 -7.70
N PRO A 268 3.34 -18.54 -6.84
CA PRO A 268 3.63 -17.49 -5.87
C PRO A 268 4.87 -17.79 -5.03
N GLY A 269 5.75 -16.80 -4.88
CA GLY A 269 6.94 -16.92 -4.04
C GLY A 269 8.15 -17.55 -4.68
N THR A 270 8.11 -17.89 -5.95
CA THR A 270 9.21 -18.59 -6.65
C THR A 270 10.00 -17.70 -7.61
N ASP A 271 9.74 -16.39 -7.63
CA ASP A 271 10.39 -15.42 -8.51
C ASP A 271 11.92 -15.45 -8.39
N ALA A 272 12.45 -15.62 -7.17
CA ALA A 272 13.90 -15.70 -6.95
C ALA A 272 14.51 -16.95 -7.65
N ALA A 273 13.80 -18.10 -7.69
CA ALA A 273 14.27 -19.28 -8.41
C ALA A 273 14.29 -19.07 -9.93
N LEU A 274 13.31 -18.33 -10.45
CA LEU A 274 13.30 -17.91 -11.86
C LEU A 274 14.51 -17.02 -12.16
N VAL A 275 14.76 -16.03 -11.32
CA VAL A 275 15.91 -15.11 -11.49
C VAL A 275 17.24 -15.84 -11.41
N GLU A 276 17.41 -16.81 -10.50
CA GLU A 276 18.61 -17.65 -10.43
C GLU A 276 18.87 -18.39 -11.76
N ALA A 277 17.83 -18.93 -12.37
CA ALA A 277 17.96 -19.63 -13.67
C ALA A 277 18.25 -18.66 -14.81
N ILE A 278 17.64 -17.48 -14.82
CA ILE A 278 17.97 -16.42 -15.78
C ILE A 278 19.45 -16.05 -15.62
N ALA A 279 19.91 -15.81 -14.38
CA ALA A 279 21.31 -15.50 -14.10
C ALA A 279 22.27 -16.62 -14.57
N TYR A 280 21.88 -17.89 -14.38
CA TYR A 280 22.65 -19.03 -14.89
C TYR A 280 22.83 -18.96 -16.42
N GLU A 281 21.74 -18.71 -17.16
CA GLU A 281 21.81 -18.58 -18.63
C GLU A 281 22.59 -17.33 -19.06
N LEU A 282 22.44 -16.20 -18.36
CA LEU A 282 23.23 -14.98 -18.63
C LEU A 282 24.74 -15.25 -18.49
N ILE A 283 25.14 -15.94 -17.43
CA ILE A 283 26.56 -16.25 -17.16
C ILE A 283 27.09 -17.28 -18.18
N ARG A 284 26.34 -18.36 -18.42
CA ARG A 284 26.73 -19.46 -19.33
C ARG A 284 26.93 -19.00 -20.77
N ASN A 285 26.08 -18.04 -21.22
CA ASN A 285 26.10 -17.55 -22.60
C ASN A 285 26.92 -16.25 -22.78
N ASN A 286 27.63 -15.78 -21.74
CA ASN A 286 28.41 -14.52 -21.74
C ASN A 286 27.53 -13.28 -22.07
N TRP A 287 26.28 -13.25 -21.57
CA TRP A 287 25.37 -12.11 -21.72
C TRP A 287 25.42 -11.16 -20.52
N VAL A 288 26.34 -11.38 -19.57
CA VAL A 288 26.63 -10.47 -18.46
C VAL A 288 27.58 -9.35 -18.91
N ASP A 289 27.49 -8.18 -18.28
CA ASP A 289 28.41 -7.07 -18.50
C ASP A 289 29.54 -7.13 -17.46
N GLU A 290 30.57 -7.95 -17.73
CA GLU A 290 31.70 -8.16 -16.81
C GLU A 290 32.41 -6.83 -16.47
N ALA A 291 32.58 -5.92 -17.45
CA ALA A 291 33.22 -4.63 -17.22
C ALA A 291 32.44 -3.74 -16.26
N PHE A 292 31.12 -3.74 -16.36
CA PHE A 292 30.25 -3.06 -15.40
C PHE A 292 30.37 -3.68 -14.00
N LEU A 293 30.34 -5.00 -13.93
CA LEU A 293 30.37 -5.73 -12.65
C LEU A 293 31.68 -5.53 -11.91
N GLU A 294 32.82 -5.51 -12.61
CA GLU A 294 34.13 -5.23 -12.00
C GLU A 294 34.24 -3.78 -11.52
N LYS A 295 33.79 -2.82 -12.29
CA LYS A 295 33.91 -1.39 -11.99
C LYS A 295 32.93 -0.94 -10.89
N TYR A 296 31.66 -1.33 -10.97
CA TYR A 296 30.58 -0.74 -10.18
C TYR A 296 30.04 -1.65 -9.05
N CYS A 297 30.41 -2.93 -9.02
CA CYS A 297 29.85 -3.89 -8.06
C CYS A 297 30.93 -4.54 -7.18
N ILE A 298 30.47 -5.12 -6.06
CA ILE A 298 31.25 -6.07 -5.25
C ILE A 298 30.46 -7.38 -5.13
N GLY A 299 31.19 -8.51 -5.02
CA GLY A 299 30.60 -9.82 -4.73
C GLY A 299 30.02 -10.57 -5.92
N TYR A 300 30.27 -10.15 -7.17
CA TYR A 300 29.87 -10.89 -8.36
C TYR A 300 30.71 -12.15 -8.58
N ASN A 301 32.02 -12.03 -8.49
CA ASN A 301 32.99 -13.11 -8.66
C ASN A 301 34.09 -13.03 -7.58
N GLU A 302 35.00 -13.96 -7.52
CA GLU A 302 36.07 -13.96 -6.51
C GLU A 302 36.94 -12.71 -6.54
N LYS A 303 37.19 -12.09 -7.71
CA LYS A 303 37.96 -10.85 -7.83
C LYS A 303 37.31 -9.66 -7.13
N THR A 304 35.96 -9.63 -7.14
CA THR A 304 35.16 -8.55 -6.55
C THR A 304 34.64 -8.89 -5.16
N LEU A 305 34.94 -10.10 -4.67
CA LEU A 305 34.49 -10.55 -3.35
C LEU A 305 35.25 -9.80 -2.24
N PRO A 306 34.55 -9.30 -1.17
CA PRO A 306 35.24 -8.73 -0.02
C PRO A 306 36.23 -9.73 0.61
N LYS A 307 37.40 -9.24 1.07
CA LYS A 307 38.42 -10.10 1.68
C LYS A 307 37.97 -10.83 2.93
N SER A 308 36.96 -10.32 3.63
CA SER A 308 36.36 -10.92 4.82
C SER A 308 35.38 -12.06 4.49
N ALA A 309 34.96 -12.17 3.23
CA ALA A 309 34.00 -13.18 2.80
C ALA A 309 34.68 -14.55 2.59
N PRO A 310 33.99 -15.67 2.87
CA PRO A 310 34.52 -17.00 2.57
C PRO A 310 34.81 -17.18 1.07
N PRO A 311 35.81 -17.98 0.70
CA PRO A 311 36.07 -18.34 -0.70
C PRO A 311 34.82 -18.95 -1.37
N LYS A 312 34.62 -18.71 -2.67
CA LYS A 312 33.46 -19.18 -3.45
C LYS A 312 32.09 -18.70 -2.93
N SER A 313 32.05 -17.71 -2.04
CA SER A 313 30.78 -17.12 -1.58
C SER A 313 30.28 -15.98 -2.49
N ASP A 314 30.88 -15.78 -3.64
CA ASP A 314 30.45 -14.83 -4.67
C ASP A 314 29.22 -15.34 -5.44
N TYR A 315 28.53 -14.41 -6.12
CA TYR A 315 27.28 -14.71 -6.80
C TYR A 315 27.46 -15.67 -7.98
N LYS A 316 28.53 -15.53 -8.78
CA LYS A 316 28.83 -16.40 -9.91
C LYS A 316 29.07 -17.84 -9.46
N SER A 317 29.87 -18.03 -8.41
CA SER A 317 30.11 -19.34 -7.79
C SER A 317 28.82 -19.98 -7.24
N TYR A 318 27.94 -19.18 -6.64
CA TYR A 318 26.65 -19.65 -6.17
C TYR A 318 25.73 -20.07 -7.32
N ILE A 319 25.58 -19.24 -8.35
CA ILE A 319 24.71 -19.54 -9.50
C ILE A 319 25.20 -20.76 -10.28
N MET A 320 26.50 -20.87 -10.51
CA MET A 320 27.09 -21.97 -11.28
C MET A 320 27.25 -23.28 -10.49
N GLY A 321 26.93 -23.25 -9.17
CA GLY A 321 26.97 -24.42 -8.30
C GLY A 321 28.34 -24.70 -7.67
N ALA A 322 29.34 -23.86 -7.85
CA ALA A 322 30.66 -24.03 -7.24
C ALA A 322 30.65 -23.78 -5.71
N ALA A 323 29.65 -23.03 -5.21
CA ALA A 323 29.52 -22.70 -3.79
C ALA A 323 28.82 -23.79 -2.96
N ASP A 324 27.82 -24.46 -3.51
CA ASP A 324 26.92 -25.37 -2.80
C ASP A 324 26.69 -26.72 -3.52
N GLY A 325 27.40 -26.98 -4.61
CA GLY A 325 27.26 -28.19 -5.42
C GLY A 325 25.99 -28.24 -6.30
N VAL A 326 25.18 -27.15 -6.35
CA VAL A 326 23.89 -27.12 -7.04
C VAL A 326 23.84 -25.96 -8.04
N ALA A 327 24.03 -26.25 -9.33
CA ALA A 327 23.83 -25.26 -10.39
C ALA A 327 22.35 -24.84 -10.48
N LYS A 328 22.11 -23.54 -10.66
CA LYS A 328 20.77 -22.93 -10.65
C LYS A 328 20.13 -22.97 -12.05
N THR A 329 20.05 -24.16 -12.63
CA THR A 329 19.65 -24.36 -14.03
C THR A 329 18.17 -24.07 -14.32
N PRO A 330 17.79 -23.84 -15.60
CA PRO A 330 16.39 -23.71 -16.01
C PRO A 330 15.52 -24.92 -15.65
N GLU A 331 16.05 -26.14 -15.69
CA GLU A 331 15.32 -27.38 -15.34
C GLU A 331 14.99 -27.41 -13.83
N ARG A 332 15.93 -26.95 -12.98
CA ARG A 332 15.67 -26.79 -11.54
C ARG A 332 14.57 -25.75 -11.31
N ALA A 333 14.68 -24.59 -11.95
CA ALA A 333 13.71 -23.52 -11.79
C ALA A 333 12.33 -23.91 -12.34
N SER A 334 12.24 -24.63 -13.45
CA SER A 334 10.98 -25.11 -14.03
C SER A 334 10.19 -25.96 -13.04
N ARG A 335 10.83 -26.88 -12.34
CA ARG A 335 10.19 -27.70 -11.28
C ARG A 335 9.66 -26.86 -10.12
N ILE A 336 10.36 -25.78 -9.75
CA ILE A 336 9.98 -24.90 -8.65
C ILE A 336 8.87 -23.94 -9.08
N THR A 337 9.04 -23.26 -10.21
CA THR A 337 8.18 -22.15 -10.65
C THR A 337 6.95 -22.60 -11.42
N GLY A 338 6.99 -23.79 -12.04
CA GLY A 338 5.98 -24.26 -12.98
C GLY A 338 6.11 -23.66 -14.39
N ILE A 339 7.15 -22.87 -14.66
CA ILE A 339 7.41 -22.28 -15.98
C ILE A 339 8.18 -23.30 -16.84
N PRO A 340 7.81 -23.52 -18.12
CA PRO A 340 8.55 -24.40 -19.02
C PRO A 340 10.02 -23.97 -19.21
N VAL A 341 10.92 -24.93 -19.35
CA VAL A 341 12.38 -24.68 -19.50
C VAL A 341 12.66 -23.75 -20.66
N GLU A 342 12.06 -24.00 -21.81
CA GLU A 342 12.20 -23.20 -23.03
C GLU A 342 11.76 -21.75 -22.83
N THR A 343 10.72 -21.52 -22.03
CA THR A 343 10.26 -20.16 -21.68
C THR A 343 11.30 -19.44 -20.80
N ILE A 344 11.91 -20.13 -19.85
CA ILE A 344 12.96 -19.57 -18.98
C ILE A 344 14.19 -19.20 -19.83
N VAL A 345 14.64 -20.09 -20.69
CA VAL A 345 15.79 -19.86 -21.58
C VAL A 345 15.53 -18.69 -22.54
N GLN A 346 14.33 -18.64 -23.14
CA GLN A 346 13.94 -17.54 -24.03
C GLN A 346 13.91 -16.19 -23.30
N LEU A 347 13.33 -16.15 -22.09
CA LEU A 347 13.29 -14.94 -21.26
C LEU A 347 14.71 -14.47 -20.87
N ALA A 348 15.59 -15.41 -20.52
CA ALA A 348 16.99 -15.09 -20.22
C ALA A 348 17.72 -14.50 -21.43
N LYS A 349 17.51 -15.09 -22.63
CA LYS A 349 18.07 -14.56 -23.88
C LYS A 349 17.57 -13.14 -24.15
N GLU A 350 16.27 -12.89 -24.02
CA GLU A 350 15.70 -11.57 -24.26
C GLU A 350 16.26 -10.51 -23.30
N ILE A 351 16.35 -10.83 -22.01
CA ILE A 351 16.93 -9.91 -21.01
C ILE A 351 18.43 -9.70 -21.28
N GLY A 352 19.17 -10.72 -21.67
CA GLY A 352 20.62 -10.65 -21.88
C GLY A 352 21.02 -9.92 -23.15
N THR A 353 20.23 -10.03 -24.22
CA THR A 353 20.59 -9.53 -25.57
C THR A 353 19.87 -8.24 -25.97
N THR A 354 18.79 -7.86 -25.28
CA THR A 354 18.07 -6.60 -25.54
C THR A 354 18.65 -5.47 -24.68
N LYS A 355 18.80 -4.28 -25.25
CA LYS A 355 19.21 -3.07 -24.54
C LYS A 355 18.51 -1.85 -25.14
N PRO A 356 17.87 -0.94 -24.36
CA PRO A 356 17.68 -1.01 -22.91
C PRO A 356 16.55 -1.95 -22.47
N VAL A 357 16.66 -2.51 -21.24
CA VAL A 357 15.61 -3.29 -20.59
C VAL A 357 15.16 -2.59 -19.31
N PHE A 358 13.87 -2.38 -19.15
CA PHE A 358 13.26 -1.91 -17.91
C PHE A 358 12.72 -3.12 -17.13
N ILE A 359 13.35 -3.47 -16.01
CA ILE A 359 12.90 -4.52 -15.09
C ILE A 359 12.10 -3.88 -13.95
N ALA A 360 10.83 -4.26 -13.79
CA ALA A 360 10.00 -3.78 -12.68
C ALA A 360 9.58 -4.93 -11.78
N GLN A 361 9.59 -4.72 -10.47
CA GLN A 361 8.89 -5.59 -9.54
C GLN A 361 7.84 -4.80 -8.79
N GLY A 362 6.60 -5.30 -8.77
CA GLY A 362 5.56 -4.79 -7.90
C GLY A 362 5.80 -5.23 -6.45
N LEU A 363 4.87 -4.89 -5.57
CA LEU A 363 4.99 -5.29 -4.16
C LEU A 363 4.52 -6.72 -3.89
N GLY A 364 3.97 -7.43 -4.89
CA GLY A 364 3.53 -8.82 -4.76
C GLY A 364 4.66 -9.79 -4.39
N PRO A 365 5.75 -9.86 -5.17
CA PRO A 365 6.83 -10.82 -4.98
C PRO A 365 7.49 -10.79 -3.60
N GLN A 366 7.53 -9.61 -2.94
CA GLN A 366 8.12 -9.49 -1.61
C GLN A 366 7.16 -9.80 -0.45
N ARG A 367 5.81 -9.89 -0.68
CA ARG A 367 4.81 -10.10 0.39
C ARG A 367 4.66 -11.57 0.78
N GLN A 368 5.73 -12.17 1.22
CA GLN A 368 5.81 -13.58 1.63
C GLN A 368 6.99 -13.78 2.58
N ALA A 369 7.11 -14.98 3.15
CA ALA A 369 8.28 -15.33 3.96
C ALA A 369 9.56 -15.20 3.13
N ASN A 370 10.60 -14.61 3.70
CA ASN A 370 11.87 -14.31 3.02
C ASN A 370 11.75 -13.47 1.73
N GLY A 371 10.72 -12.64 1.62
CA GLY A 371 10.45 -11.85 0.41
C GLY A 371 11.51 -10.76 0.14
N GLU A 372 12.30 -10.36 1.13
CA GLU A 372 13.49 -9.53 0.98
C GLU A 372 14.56 -10.18 0.10
N GLN A 373 14.69 -11.51 0.14
CA GLN A 373 15.57 -12.26 -0.75
C GLN A 373 15.06 -12.18 -2.19
N THR A 374 13.76 -12.35 -2.40
CA THR A 374 13.12 -12.19 -3.72
C THR A 374 13.33 -10.78 -4.28
N ALA A 375 13.16 -9.76 -3.44
CA ALA A 375 13.34 -8.37 -3.85
C ALA A 375 14.77 -8.09 -4.34
N ARG A 376 15.79 -8.56 -3.61
CA ARG A 376 17.20 -8.46 -4.02
C ARG A 376 17.51 -9.31 -5.24
N ALA A 377 16.92 -10.51 -5.36
CA ALA A 377 17.13 -11.37 -6.52
C ALA A 377 16.69 -10.69 -7.83
N ILE A 378 15.48 -10.10 -7.88
CA ILE A 378 14.99 -9.42 -9.08
C ILE A 378 15.91 -8.23 -9.46
N ALA A 379 16.47 -7.53 -8.47
CA ALA A 379 17.43 -6.45 -8.70
C ALA A 379 18.75 -6.93 -9.37
N MET A 380 19.07 -8.24 -9.31
CA MET A 380 20.25 -8.77 -10.00
C MET A 380 20.14 -8.68 -11.52
N LEU A 381 18.95 -8.71 -12.11
CA LEU A 381 18.80 -8.71 -13.57
C LEU A 381 19.37 -7.44 -14.23
N PRO A 382 18.99 -6.20 -13.83
CA PRO A 382 19.61 -5.00 -14.38
C PRO A 382 21.10 -4.85 -13.98
N ILE A 383 21.52 -5.40 -12.84
CA ILE A 383 22.91 -5.37 -12.39
C ILE A 383 23.77 -6.27 -13.28
N LEU A 384 23.40 -7.53 -13.48
CA LEU A 384 24.18 -8.49 -14.28
C LEU A 384 24.32 -8.05 -15.74
N THR A 385 23.30 -7.42 -16.29
CA THR A 385 23.30 -6.93 -17.68
C THR A 385 23.91 -5.54 -17.86
N GLY A 386 24.43 -4.94 -16.77
CA GLY A 386 25.10 -3.63 -16.77
C GLY A 386 24.19 -2.46 -17.11
N GLN A 387 22.89 -2.55 -16.82
CA GLN A 387 21.91 -1.57 -17.28
C GLN A 387 21.47 -0.56 -16.21
N VAL A 388 22.01 -0.61 -14.98
CA VAL A 388 21.70 0.38 -13.94
C VAL A 388 22.29 1.75 -14.32
N GLY A 389 21.48 2.81 -14.22
CA GLY A 389 21.90 4.20 -14.44
C GLY A 389 21.90 4.65 -15.89
N LEU A 390 21.24 3.92 -16.80
CA LEU A 390 21.10 4.26 -18.22
C LEU A 390 19.67 4.68 -18.56
N PRO A 391 19.45 5.48 -19.63
CA PRO A 391 18.12 5.74 -20.14
C PRO A 391 17.36 4.45 -20.52
N GLY A 392 16.08 4.39 -20.25
CA GLY A 392 15.24 3.24 -20.56
C GLY A 392 15.43 2.03 -19.64
N THR A 393 16.12 2.21 -18.50
CA THR A 393 16.44 1.13 -17.56
C THR A 393 15.94 1.42 -16.15
N SER A 394 16.03 0.41 -15.29
CA SER A 394 15.59 0.48 -13.90
C SER A 394 16.60 -0.11 -12.94
N THR A 395 16.26 -0.11 -11.66
CA THR A 395 17.03 -0.76 -10.58
C THR A 395 16.49 -2.16 -10.23
N GLY A 396 15.47 -2.64 -10.95
CA GLY A 396 14.71 -3.84 -10.56
C GLY A 396 13.59 -3.56 -9.54
N MET A 397 13.27 -2.30 -9.30
CA MET A 397 12.13 -1.88 -8.48
C MET A 397 10.94 -1.47 -9.35
N GLU A 398 9.74 -1.31 -8.76
CA GLU A 398 8.60 -0.71 -9.47
C GLU A 398 8.97 0.69 -10.00
N GLU A 399 8.32 1.12 -11.06
CA GLU A 399 8.45 2.48 -11.59
C GLU A 399 8.05 3.54 -10.56
N ASP A 400 8.74 4.67 -10.54
CA ASP A 400 8.53 5.75 -9.57
C ASP A 400 8.25 7.11 -10.25
N GLY A 401 8.27 8.17 -9.47
CA GLY A 401 7.96 9.52 -9.87
C GLY A 401 8.73 10.58 -9.09
N THR A 402 8.21 11.79 -9.10
CA THR A 402 8.86 12.96 -8.48
C THR A 402 9.03 12.84 -6.97
N ASN A 403 8.20 12.03 -6.32
CA ASN A 403 8.11 11.94 -4.85
C ASN A 403 7.95 13.31 -4.17
N TRP A 404 7.38 14.29 -4.89
CA TRP A 404 7.09 15.61 -4.35
C TRP A 404 6.00 15.50 -3.29
N GLU A 405 6.23 16.11 -2.14
CA GLU A 405 5.25 16.18 -1.06
C GLU A 405 5.14 17.61 -0.52
N PRO A 406 3.93 18.07 -0.17
CA PRO A 406 3.74 19.31 0.54
C PRO A 406 4.14 19.18 2.01
N THR A 407 4.27 20.30 2.70
CA THR A 407 4.51 20.33 4.15
C THR A 407 3.24 19.95 4.91
N TYR A 408 3.37 18.95 5.77
CA TYR A 408 2.29 18.45 6.62
C TYR A 408 2.30 19.10 8.01
N LEU A 409 1.20 18.95 8.77
CA LEU A 409 1.12 19.32 10.18
C LEU A 409 2.33 18.76 10.95
N PRO A 410 3.13 19.60 11.64
CA PRO A 410 4.27 19.13 12.40
C PRO A 410 3.81 18.32 13.62
N VAL A 411 4.48 17.20 13.87
CA VAL A 411 4.11 16.27 14.95
C VAL A 411 5.01 16.36 16.18
N GLY A 412 6.11 17.13 16.11
CA GLY A 412 7.12 17.13 17.16
C GLY A 412 7.97 15.87 17.19
N THR A 413 8.73 15.68 18.24
CA THR A 413 9.65 14.55 18.42
C THR A 413 9.08 13.54 19.40
N ASN A 414 9.13 12.25 19.03
CA ASN A 414 8.83 11.17 19.95
C ASN A 414 10.10 10.84 20.77
N PRO A 415 10.10 11.06 22.09
CA PRO A 415 11.26 10.75 22.93
C PRO A 415 11.49 9.24 23.13
N ILE A 416 10.47 8.39 22.91
CA ILE A 416 10.61 6.95 23.01
C ILE A 416 11.36 6.43 21.78
N LYS A 417 12.52 5.85 22.00
CA LYS A 417 13.40 5.32 20.93
C LYS A 417 13.00 3.93 20.48
N ALA A 418 12.42 3.15 21.38
CA ALA A 418 12.01 1.77 21.12
C ALA A 418 11.01 1.69 19.95
N GLN A 419 11.22 0.70 19.07
CA GLN A 419 10.36 0.41 17.94
C GLN A 419 10.28 -1.09 17.73
N ILE A 420 9.08 -1.61 17.51
CA ILE A 420 8.83 -3.03 17.22
C ILE A 420 8.54 -3.24 15.73
N PRO A 421 8.82 -4.43 15.17
CA PRO A 421 8.32 -4.81 13.85
C PRO A 421 6.80 -4.66 13.81
N VAL A 422 6.26 -4.12 12.72
CA VAL A 422 4.81 -3.87 12.56
C VAL A 422 3.95 -5.13 12.72
N PHE A 423 4.50 -6.31 12.53
CA PHE A 423 3.81 -7.60 12.70
C PHE A 423 3.82 -8.13 14.15
N LEU A 424 4.61 -7.56 15.07
CA LEU A 424 4.78 -8.10 16.43
C LEU A 424 4.02 -7.32 17.51
N TRP A 425 3.04 -6.50 17.16
CA TRP A 425 2.29 -5.75 18.17
C TRP A 425 1.39 -6.66 19.03
N THR A 426 0.86 -7.77 18.50
CA THR A 426 0.15 -8.78 19.30
C THR A 426 1.06 -9.50 20.26
N ASP A 427 2.26 -9.83 19.84
CA ASP A 427 3.32 -10.38 20.71
C ASP A 427 3.71 -9.38 21.79
N ALA A 428 3.84 -8.08 21.43
CA ALA A 428 4.17 -7.05 22.39
C ALA A 428 3.06 -6.80 23.43
N ILE A 429 1.79 -7.11 23.14
CA ILE A 429 0.73 -7.18 24.17
C ILE A 429 0.98 -8.34 25.13
N LEU A 430 1.33 -9.51 24.61
CA LEU A 430 1.40 -10.74 25.40
C LEU A 430 2.72 -10.90 26.18
N ARG A 431 3.84 -10.51 25.57
CA ARG A 431 5.19 -10.80 26.06
C ARG A 431 6.18 -9.63 25.82
N GLY A 432 5.72 -8.38 25.72
CA GLY A 432 6.57 -7.23 25.43
C GLY A 432 7.82 -7.17 26.31
N GLU A 433 7.70 -7.43 27.60
CA GLU A 433 8.81 -7.45 28.57
C GLU A 433 9.90 -8.51 28.28
N GLN A 434 9.64 -9.43 27.36
CA GLN A 434 10.59 -10.47 26.93
C GLN A 434 11.25 -10.13 25.59
N MET A 435 10.70 -9.14 24.84
CA MET A 435 11.12 -8.83 23.48
C MET A 435 12.41 -8.01 23.46
N ASP A 436 13.32 -8.43 22.57
CA ASP A 436 14.63 -7.79 22.39
C ASP A 436 15.02 -7.59 20.92
N TRP A 437 16.23 -7.07 20.69
CA TRP A 437 16.76 -6.85 19.35
C TRP A 437 17.07 -8.16 18.61
N ILE A 438 17.66 -9.14 19.29
CA ILE A 438 18.24 -10.35 18.67
C ILE A 438 17.15 -11.33 18.23
N HIS A 439 16.10 -11.50 19.04
CA HIS A 439 15.05 -12.48 18.80
C HIS A 439 13.82 -11.88 18.11
N ASP A 440 13.54 -10.60 18.37
CA ASP A 440 12.30 -9.96 17.94
C ASP A 440 12.52 -8.73 17.03
N GLY A 441 13.77 -8.36 16.82
CA GLY A 441 14.10 -7.19 16.00
C GLY A 441 13.68 -5.84 16.62
N VAL A 442 13.55 -5.73 17.93
CA VAL A 442 13.20 -4.46 18.60
C VAL A 442 14.35 -3.47 18.45
N LYS A 443 14.11 -2.36 17.80
CA LYS A 443 15.07 -1.28 17.57
C LYS A 443 15.03 -0.24 18.68
N GLY A 444 16.15 0.49 18.86
CA GLY A 444 16.24 1.64 19.77
C GLY A 444 16.43 1.25 21.25
N LEU A 445 16.68 0.00 21.55
CA LEU A 445 17.12 -0.48 22.85
C LEU A 445 18.64 -0.46 22.95
N GLU A 446 19.16 -0.30 24.17
CA GLU A 446 20.57 -0.59 24.48
C GLU A 446 20.85 -2.08 24.33
N GLU A 447 22.10 -2.46 24.07
CA GLU A 447 22.50 -3.85 23.91
C GLU A 447 22.14 -4.70 25.14
N GLY A 448 21.52 -5.86 24.91
CA GLY A 448 21.06 -6.78 25.94
C GLY A 448 19.80 -6.34 26.69
N LYS A 449 19.24 -5.16 26.38
CA LYS A 449 17.97 -4.70 26.99
C LYS A 449 16.75 -5.25 26.25
N LYS A 450 15.65 -5.31 26.99
CA LYS A 450 14.30 -5.67 26.52
C LYS A 450 13.38 -4.47 26.60
N LEU A 451 12.20 -4.56 25.99
CA LEU A 451 11.14 -3.58 26.25
C LEU A 451 10.81 -3.56 27.75
N GLY A 452 10.59 -2.36 28.29
CA GLY A 452 10.29 -2.21 29.72
C GLY A 452 8.93 -2.78 30.11
N HIS A 453 7.96 -2.72 29.20
CA HIS A 453 6.58 -3.15 29.45
C HIS A 453 5.93 -3.74 28.20
N SER A 454 4.95 -4.61 28.42
CA SER A 454 3.99 -5.01 27.38
C SER A 454 3.06 -3.86 27.02
N ILE A 455 2.46 -3.90 25.82
CA ILE A 455 1.49 -2.88 25.38
C ILE A 455 0.24 -2.95 26.28
N LYS A 456 -0.12 -1.83 26.90
CA LYS A 456 -1.28 -1.66 27.77
C LYS A 456 -2.34 -0.74 27.20
N MET A 457 -1.95 0.18 26.31
CA MET A 457 -2.87 1.06 25.60
C MET A 457 -2.56 1.07 24.11
N ILE A 458 -3.61 1.01 23.28
CA ILE A 458 -3.52 1.15 21.83
C ILE A 458 -4.34 2.35 21.37
N VAL A 459 -3.74 3.19 20.53
CA VAL A 459 -4.45 4.20 19.73
C VAL A 459 -4.47 3.72 18.29
N ASN A 460 -5.67 3.46 17.75
CA ASN A 460 -5.91 3.04 16.37
C ASN A 460 -6.75 4.10 15.66
N SER A 461 -6.15 4.88 14.79
CA SER A 461 -6.84 5.97 14.09
C SER A 461 -6.75 5.82 12.58
N GLY A 462 -7.89 5.88 11.90
CA GLY A 462 -7.99 5.85 10.44
C GLY A 462 -7.50 4.55 9.81
N GLY A 463 -7.70 3.41 10.47
CA GLY A 463 -7.25 2.13 9.98
C GLY A 463 -8.02 0.94 10.54
N ASN A 464 -8.44 0.04 9.65
CA ASN A 464 -9.02 -1.26 10.04
C ASN A 464 -7.90 -2.29 10.27
N THR A 465 -6.99 -1.98 11.19
CA THR A 465 -5.70 -2.67 11.36
C THR A 465 -5.61 -3.61 12.55
N LEU A 466 -6.48 -3.42 13.56
CA LEU A 466 -6.49 -4.29 14.74
C LEU A 466 -6.82 -5.74 14.40
N ILE A 467 -7.80 -5.97 13.53
CA ILE A 467 -8.20 -7.34 13.19
C ILE A 467 -8.07 -7.66 11.71
N ASN A 468 -8.36 -6.72 10.82
CA ASN A 468 -8.57 -7.03 9.41
C ASN A 468 -7.27 -7.03 8.59
N GLN A 469 -6.29 -6.19 8.95
CA GLN A 469 -5.01 -6.08 8.23
C GLN A 469 -3.94 -6.99 8.82
N HIS A 470 -4.02 -7.29 10.10
CA HIS A 470 -3.09 -8.22 10.75
C HIS A 470 -3.40 -9.67 10.35
N GLY A 471 -2.37 -10.49 10.21
CA GLY A 471 -2.53 -11.90 9.90
C GLY A 471 -3.11 -12.70 11.05
N ASP A 472 -3.64 -13.90 10.76
CA ASP A 472 -4.29 -14.78 11.72
C ASP A 472 -5.38 -14.10 12.55
N CYS A 473 -6.48 -13.75 11.85
CA CYS A 473 -7.58 -13.03 12.48
C CYS A 473 -8.15 -13.78 13.70
N ASN A 474 -8.19 -15.10 13.69
CA ASN A 474 -8.71 -15.89 14.81
C ASN A 474 -7.81 -15.82 16.06
N TRP A 475 -6.51 -15.77 15.86
CA TRP A 475 -5.54 -15.53 16.94
C TRP A 475 -5.65 -14.10 17.46
N THR A 476 -5.64 -13.13 16.56
CA THR A 476 -5.74 -11.71 16.88
C THR A 476 -7.02 -11.37 17.64
N ASP A 477 -8.17 -12.00 17.27
CA ASP A 477 -9.44 -11.88 18.00
C ASP A 477 -9.29 -12.30 19.47
N LYS A 478 -8.62 -13.45 19.73
CA LYS A 478 -8.36 -13.91 21.10
C LYS A 478 -7.49 -12.95 21.91
N VAL A 479 -6.43 -12.42 21.29
CA VAL A 479 -5.53 -11.48 21.97
C VAL A 479 -6.26 -10.17 22.31
N LEU A 480 -7.06 -9.63 21.38
CA LEU A 480 -7.77 -8.37 21.59
C LEU A 480 -8.93 -8.48 22.58
N ARG A 481 -9.57 -9.64 22.72
CA ARG A 481 -10.64 -9.88 23.70
C ARG A 481 -10.16 -9.91 25.14
N ASP A 482 -8.88 -10.22 25.36
CA ASP A 482 -8.29 -10.25 26.70
C ASP A 482 -7.91 -8.83 27.15
N ASP A 483 -8.84 -8.13 27.80
CA ASP A 483 -8.62 -6.77 28.31
C ASP A 483 -7.69 -6.71 29.53
N SER A 484 -7.37 -7.86 30.18
CA SER A 484 -6.34 -7.95 31.19
C SER A 484 -4.91 -7.77 30.62
N LYS A 485 -4.71 -8.05 29.33
CA LYS A 485 -3.43 -7.90 28.65
C LYS A 485 -3.23 -6.49 28.09
N CYS A 486 -4.21 -5.99 27.36
CA CYS A 486 -4.23 -4.61 26.87
C CYS A 486 -5.42 -3.88 27.50
N GLU A 487 -5.14 -2.99 28.45
CA GLU A 487 -6.15 -2.41 29.33
C GLU A 487 -7.06 -1.36 28.67
N PHE A 488 -6.59 -0.72 27.56
CA PHE A 488 -7.35 0.36 26.94
C PHE A 488 -7.09 0.49 25.43
N ILE A 489 -8.15 0.45 24.64
CA ILE A 489 -8.10 0.61 23.19
C ILE A 489 -8.98 1.77 22.75
N VAL A 490 -8.39 2.80 22.17
CA VAL A 490 -9.08 3.93 21.54
C VAL A 490 -9.07 3.74 20.04
N VAL A 491 -10.25 3.73 19.42
CA VAL A 491 -10.39 3.69 17.96
C VAL A 491 -11.05 4.97 17.48
N CYS A 492 -10.38 5.66 16.54
CA CYS A 492 -10.90 6.82 15.83
C CYS A 492 -11.08 6.45 14.36
N ASP A 493 -12.31 6.34 13.90
CA ASP A 493 -12.64 5.94 12.52
C ASP A 493 -13.95 6.61 12.08
N ASN A 494 -14.26 6.54 10.80
CA ASN A 494 -15.53 7.06 10.27
C ASN A 494 -16.58 5.97 9.99
N MET A 495 -16.22 4.69 10.13
CA MET A 495 -17.09 3.54 9.91
C MET A 495 -16.98 2.53 11.04
N MET A 496 -18.03 1.76 11.28
CA MET A 496 -18.03 0.59 12.18
C MET A 496 -17.28 -0.57 11.50
N THR A 497 -15.96 -0.42 11.38
CA THR A 497 -15.09 -1.46 10.82
C THR A 497 -14.99 -2.66 11.76
N PRO A 498 -14.52 -3.83 11.30
CA PRO A 498 -14.19 -4.94 12.20
C PRO A 498 -13.27 -4.52 13.36
N SER A 499 -12.28 -3.66 13.11
CA SER A 499 -11.38 -3.14 14.17
C SER A 499 -12.09 -2.24 15.18
N ALA A 500 -13.10 -1.48 14.75
CA ALA A 500 -13.87 -0.62 15.63
C ALA A 500 -14.61 -1.40 16.75
N ARG A 501 -14.93 -2.68 16.51
CA ARG A 501 -15.60 -3.54 17.47
C ARG A 501 -14.79 -3.85 18.73
N TYR A 502 -13.47 -3.65 18.67
CA TYR A 502 -12.55 -3.92 19.80
C TYR A 502 -12.21 -2.67 20.61
N ALA A 503 -12.80 -1.53 20.29
CA ALA A 503 -12.59 -0.28 21.03
C ALA A 503 -13.21 -0.33 22.43
N ASP A 504 -12.53 0.30 23.40
CA ASP A 504 -13.13 0.68 24.68
C ASP A 504 -13.81 2.05 24.55
N ILE A 505 -13.16 2.97 23.80
CA ILE A 505 -13.76 4.25 23.37
C ILE A 505 -13.67 4.33 21.84
N LEU A 506 -14.80 4.58 21.21
CA LEU A 506 -14.96 4.70 19.77
C LEU A 506 -15.31 6.14 19.39
N LEU A 507 -14.50 6.74 18.53
CA LEU A 507 -14.56 8.15 18.17
C LEU A 507 -14.96 8.30 16.68
N PRO A 508 -16.02 9.06 16.40
CA PRO A 508 -16.52 9.28 15.04
C PRO A 508 -15.74 10.40 14.34
N ASP A 509 -14.91 10.05 13.35
CA ASP A 509 -14.19 11.02 12.52
C ASP A 509 -15.03 11.43 11.29
N THR A 510 -14.71 12.59 10.72
CA THR A 510 -15.30 13.12 9.49
C THR A 510 -14.77 12.43 8.23
N LEU A 511 -15.49 12.58 7.12
CA LEU A 511 -15.02 12.24 5.78
C LEU A 511 -14.57 13.50 5.03
N GLY A 512 -13.79 13.33 3.96
CA GLY A 512 -13.24 14.45 3.18
C GLY A 512 -14.22 15.57 2.83
N PRO A 513 -15.46 15.28 2.34
CA PRO A 513 -16.46 16.33 2.07
C PRO A 513 -17.04 17.04 3.31
N GLU A 514 -16.72 16.60 4.53
CA GLU A 514 -17.25 17.13 5.79
C GLU A 514 -16.22 18.00 6.53
N THR A 515 -15.04 18.24 5.97
CA THR A 515 -13.96 18.99 6.62
C THR A 515 -13.12 19.78 5.62
N ASP A 516 -12.61 20.92 6.05
CA ASP A 516 -11.61 21.68 5.30
C ASP A 516 -10.23 21.03 5.47
N ASP A 517 -9.44 20.98 4.39
CA ASP A 517 -8.02 20.64 4.42
C ASP A 517 -7.35 21.02 3.07
N ILE A 518 -6.12 20.62 2.87
CA ILE A 518 -5.42 20.63 1.59
C ILE A 518 -4.94 19.21 1.30
N CYS A 519 -5.03 18.81 0.05
CA CYS A 519 -4.46 17.57 -0.42
C CYS A 519 -3.37 17.84 -1.45
N GLY A 520 -2.29 17.10 -1.37
CA GLY A 520 -1.20 17.13 -2.33
C GLY A 520 -0.86 15.73 -2.79
N ASN A 521 0.12 15.63 -3.64
CA ASN A 521 0.55 14.36 -4.20
C ASN A 521 0.74 13.24 -3.19
N GLY A 522 0.55 12.04 -3.68
CA GLY A 522 1.01 10.82 -3.06
C GLY A 522 2.01 10.10 -3.96
N ASP A 523 2.66 9.09 -3.41
CA ASP A 523 3.62 8.21 -4.07
C ASP A 523 3.08 7.47 -5.32
N SER A 524 1.77 7.52 -5.54
CA SER A 524 1.11 6.89 -6.68
C SER A 524 0.90 7.81 -7.89
N MET A 525 1.33 9.08 -7.80
CA MET A 525 1.09 10.07 -8.86
C MET A 525 2.17 10.08 -9.95
N GLY A 526 3.23 9.29 -9.81
CA GLY A 526 4.30 9.23 -10.81
C GLY A 526 5.05 10.55 -10.90
N ASP A 527 5.21 11.07 -12.11
CA ASP A 527 5.91 12.34 -12.37
C ASP A 527 5.01 13.59 -12.26
N LEU A 528 3.78 13.45 -11.75
CA LEU A 528 2.87 14.54 -11.52
C LEU A 528 2.98 15.10 -10.12
N ALA A 529 3.31 16.37 -9.97
CA ALA A 529 3.19 17.13 -8.73
C ALA A 529 1.92 18.01 -8.77
N CYS A 530 1.06 17.87 -7.77
CA CYS A 530 -0.21 18.60 -7.74
C CYS A 530 -0.66 18.86 -6.29
N ILE A 531 -1.23 20.05 -6.04
CA ILE A 531 -1.80 20.45 -4.76
C ILE A 531 -3.16 21.11 -5.01
N TYR A 532 -4.12 20.90 -4.12
CA TYR A 532 -5.47 21.45 -4.28
C TYR A 532 -6.20 21.59 -2.94
N PRO A 533 -7.07 22.62 -2.81
CA PRO A 533 -7.88 22.82 -1.63
C PRO A 533 -8.95 21.74 -1.50
N MET A 534 -9.28 21.41 -0.28
CA MET A 534 -10.44 20.62 0.09
C MET A 534 -11.35 21.50 0.93
N HIS A 535 -12.56 21.72 0.49
CA HIS A 535 -13.54 22.50 1.21
C HIS A 535 -14.61 21.61 1.83
N LYS A 536 -15.03 21.96 3.00
CA LYS A 536 -16.21 21.37 3.61
C LYS A 536 -17.43 21.66 2.73
N ALA A 537 -17.95 20.64 2.06
CA ALA A 537 -19.11 20.72 1.17
C ALA A 537 -20.43 20.58 1.93
N VAL A 538 -20.43 19.83 3.02
CA VAL A 538 -21.59 19.60 3.90
C VAL A 538 -21.14 19.51 5.36
N ASP A 539 -22.02 19.88 6.28
CA ASP A 539 -21.81 19.59 7.68
C ASP A 539 -21.92 18.10 7.96
N PRO A 540 -21.19 17.57 8.94
CA PRO A 540 -21.43 16.22 9.43
C PRO A 540 -22.89 16.00 9.81
N ALA A 541 -23.46 14.86 9.38
CA ALA A 541 -24.89 14.58 9.62
C ALA A 541 -25.22 14.30 11.10
N PHE A 542 -24.21 14.04 11.93
CA PHE A 542 -24.32 13.73 13.36
C PHE A 542 -23.18 14.42 14.11
N ASP A 543 -22.74 13.85 15.21
CA ASP A 543 -21.77 14.44 16.16
C ASP A 543 -20.29 14.11 15.78
N GLN A 544 -20.02 13.86 14.49
CA GLN A 544 -18.65 13.59 14.04
C GLN A 544 -17.79 14.88 14.16
N ARG A 545 -16.51 14.69 14.49
CA ARG A 545 -15.51 15.76 14.53
C ARG A 545 -14.27 15.38 13.75
N PRO A 546 -13.57 16.34 13.11
CA PRO A 546 -12.25 16.07 12.54
C PRO A 546 -11.28 15.60 13.61
N SER A 547 -10.39 14.69 13.28
CA SER A 547 -9.40 14.18 14.25
C SER A 547 -8.58 15.28 14.92
N TRP A 548 -8.32 16.41 14.24
CA TRP A 548 -7.62 17.55 14.84
C TRP A 548 -8.41 18.13 16.03
N GLU A 549 -9.73 18.33 15.89
CA GLU A 549 -10.61 18.81 16.96
C GLU A 549 -10.76 17.76 18.09
N ILE A 550 -10.84 16.48 17.73
CA ILE A 550 -10.87 15.40 18.73
C ILE A 550 -9.62 15.43 19.60
N CYS A 551 -8.44 15.50 18.98
CA CYS A 551 -7.17 15.57 19.69
C CYS A 551 -7.01 16.86 20.50
N ARG A 552 -7.52 18.00 20.00
CA ARG A 552 -7.55 19.27 20.76
C ARG A 552 -8.37 19.13 22.03
N GLY A 553 -9.56 18.51 21.94
CA GLY A 553 -10.42 18.27 23.11
C GLY A 553 -9.73 17.40 24.17
N ILE A 554 -9.04 16.34 23.74
CA ILE A 554 -8.25 15.50 24.65
C ILE A 554 -7.06 16.29 25.22
N ALA A 555 -6.35 17.08 24.40
CA ALA A 555 -5.24 17.92 24.82
C ALA A 555 -5.66 18.91 25.91
N LYS A 556 -6.87 19.50 25.82
CA LYS A 556 -7.43 20.38 26.82
C LYS A 556 -7.58 19.71 28.20
N GLU A 557 -8.15 18.49 28.24
CA GLU A 557 -8.28 17.72 29.49
C GLU A 557 -6.93 17.26 30.06
N LEU A 558 -5.91 17.18 29.19
CA LEU A 558 -4.54 16.86 29.60
C LEU A 558 -3.74 18.09 30.04
N GLY A 559 -4.28 19.32 29.86
CA GLY A 559 -3.57 20.59 30.11
C GLY A 559 -2.52 20.93 29.04
N LEU A 560 -2.68 20.42 27.83
CA LEU A 560 -1.74 20.56 26.72
C LEU A 560 -2.32 21.31 25.51
N GLU A 561 -3.49 21.98 25.65
CA GLU A 561 -4.19 22.64 24.55
C GLU A 561 -3.32 23.71 23.87
N GLU A 562 -2.64 24.54 24.63
CA GLU A 562 -1.78 25.60 24.09
C GLU A 562 -0.61 25.02 23.26
N GLN A 563 0.07 24.03 23.79
CA GLN A 563 1.18 23.33 23.08
C GLN A 563 0.69 22.60 21.84
N TYR A 564 -0.53 22.05 21.91
CA TYR A 564 -1.13 21.33 20.78
C TYR A 564 -1.54 22.29 19.66
N THR A 565 -2.16 23.39 20.00
CA THR A 565 -2.70 24.36 19.02
C THR A 565 -1.67 25.38 18.56
N GLU A 566 -0.71 25.75 19.39
CA GLU A 566 0.19 26.90 19.20
C GLU A 566 -0.58 28.16 18.77
N GLY A 567 -1.76 28.38 19.38
CA GLY A 567 -2.66 29.51 19.09
C GLY A 567 -3.38 29.41 17.73
N ARG A 568 -3.33 28.27 17.03
CA ARG A 568 -3.99 28.08 15.72
C ARG A 568 -5.15 27.10 15.84
N ASP A 569 -6.24 27.41 15.14
CA ASP A 569 -7.28 26.44 14.82
C ASP A 569 -6.87 25.54 13.63
N GLN A 570 -7.74 24.64 13.22
CA GLN A 570 -7.48 23.76 12.08
C GLN A 570 -7.18 24.54 10.78
N LYS A 571 -7.94 25.61 10.51
CA LYS A 571 -7.76 26.44 9.32
C LYS A 571 -6.44 27.21 9.36
N GLY A 572 -6.05 27.69 10.54
CA GLY A 572 -4.74 28.31 10.77
C GLY A 572 -3.59 27.36 10.47
N TRP A 573 -3.71 26.08 10.88
CA TRP A 573 -2.73 25.05 10.54
C TRP A 573 -2.70 24.70 9.06
N ILE A 574 -3.85 24.61 8.40
CA ILE A 574 -3.95 24.40 6.95
C ILE A 574 -3.21 25.51 6.19
N LYS A 575 -3.47 26.78 6.57
CA LYS A 575 -2.78 27.93 5.98
C LYS A 575 -1.27 27.88 6.25
N TRP A 576 -0.86 27.56 7.47
CA TRP A 576 0.54 27.44 7.82
C TRP A 576 1.25 26.36 6.98
N CYS A 577 0.68 25.18 6.88
CA CYS A 577 1.24 24.09 6.06
C CYS A 577 1.40 24.51 4.58
N TYR A 578 0.39 25.18 4.02
CA TYR A 578 0.45 25.69 2.66
C TYR A 578 1.56 26.73 2.48
N GLU A 579 1.67 27.71 3.39
CA GLU A 579 2.70 28.74 3.28
C GLU A 579 4.13 28.17 3.44
N GLN A 580 4.31 27.10 4.26
CA GLN A 580 5.60 26.40 4.28
C GLN A 580 5.86 25.69 2.94
N THR A 581 4.86 25.02 2.37
CA THR A 581 4.97 24.39 1.03
C THR A 581 5.32 25.44 -0.03
N ARG A 582 4.72 26.61 0.02
CA ARG A 582 4.93 27.69 -0.94
C ARG A 582 6.33 28.28 -0.87
N LYS A 583 6.96 28.32 0.32
CA LYS A 583 8.36 28.79 0.46
C LYS A 583 9.33 27.98 -0.42
N ASP A 584 9.11 26.66 -0.51
CA ASP A 584 9.93 25.78 -1.32
C ASP A 584 9.46 25.69 -2.78
N ASN A 585 8.26 26.24 -3.08
CA ASN A 585 7.62 26.21 -4.41
C ASN A 585 7.02 27.59 -4.72
N PRO A 586 7.86 28.60 -5.04
CA PRO A 586 7.44 30.01 -5.18
C PRO A 586 6.46 30.26 -6.35
N GLU A 587 6.32 29.31 -7.28
CA GLU A 587 5.31 29.34 -8.34
C GLU A 587 3.87 29.12 -7.81
N LEU A 588 3.70 28.65 -6.59
CA LEU A 588 2.38 28.55 -5.98
C LEU A 588 1.80 29.93 -5.67
N PRO A 589 0.50 30.17 -5.94
CA PRO A 589 -0.13 31.47 -5.66
C PRO A 589 -0.26 31.74 -4.15
N GLU A 590 -0.59 32.99 -3.80
CA GLU A 590 -0.97 33.36 -2.44
C GLU A 590 -2.12 32.48 -1.94
N PHE A 591 -2.17 32.20 -0.63
CA PHE A 591 -3.13 31.28 -0.03
C PHE A 591 -4.59 31.59 -0.40
N ASP A 592 -5.02 32.83 -0.33
CA ASP A 592 -6.41 33.20 -0.63
C ASP A 592 -6.80 33.00 -2.09
N LYS A 593 -5.85 33.15 -3.01
CA LYS A 593 -6.03 32.83 -4.43
C LYS A 593 -6.05 31.33 -4.65
N PHE A 594 -5.13 30.61 -4.05
CA PHE A 594 -5.07 29.15 -4.08
C PHE A 594 -6.35 28.53 -3.50
N TRP A 595 -6.79 29.02 -2.35
CA TRP A 595 -7.97 28.51 -1.64
C TRP A 595 -9.25 28.58 -2.48
N LYS A 596 -9.36 29.57 -3.34
CA LYS A 596 -10.50 29.75 -4.28
C LYS A 596 -10.32 29.00 -5.60
N ALA A 597 -9.12 28.51 -5.90
CA ALA A 597 -8.82 27.80 -7.13
C ALA A 597 -9.21 26.33 -7.03
N GLY A 598 -8.95 25.57 -8.08
CA GLY A 598 -8.99 24.12 -8.11
C GLY A 598 -7.59 23.51 -8.03
N PRO A 599 -7.43 22.28 -8.53
CA PRO A 599 -6.13 21.60 -8.57
C PRO A 599 -5.07 22.43 -9.30
N THR A 600 -3.94 22.63 -8.64
CA THR A 600 -2.77 23.34 -9.15
C THR A 600 -1.64 22.34 -9.40
N GLN A 601 -1.19 22.23 -10.66
CA GLN A 601 -0.05 21.38 -11.03
C GLN A 601 1.25 22.18 -10.98
N LEU A 602 2.31 21.54 -10.51
CA LEU A 602 3.67 22.07 -10.46
C LEU A 602 4.48 21.40 -11.57
N PHE A 603 5.08 22.18 -12.45
CA PHE A 603 5.81 21.70 -13.62
C PHE A 603 7.32 21.80 -13.47
N ASN A 604 7.80 22.56 -12.46
CA ASN A 604 9.22 22.85 -12.27
C ASN A 604 9.88 21.98 -11.17
N VAL A 605 9.21 20.90 -10.76
CA VAL A 605 9.75 19.99 -9.75
C VAL A 605 10.98 19.27 -10.31
N LYS A 606 12.13 19.58 -9.74
CA LYS A 606 13.40 18.97 -10.15
C LYS A 606 13.50 17.56 -9.57
N TRP A 607 13.71 16.57 -10.41
CA TRP A 607 14.01 15.20 -10.02
C TRP A 607 14.76 14.47 -11.12
N GLN A 608 15.45 13.39 -10.75
CA GLN A 608 16.24 12.58 -11.67
C GLN A 608 15.47 11.30 -12.03
N PRO A 609 14.94 11.19 -13.26
CA PRO A 609 14.17 10.02 -13.67
C PRO A 609 15.02 8.77 -13.90
N ILE A 610 16.29 8.92 -14.23
CA ILE A 610 17.23 7.81 -14.42
C ILE A 610 17.97 7.60 -13.10
N MET A 611 17.53 6.61 -12.33
CA MET A 611 18.11 6.35 -11.02
C MET A 611 19.55 5.90 -11.14
N PHE A 612 20.42 6.48 -10.30
CA PHE A 612 21.88 6.23 -10.26
C PHE A 612 22.66 6.65 -11.52
N LYS A 613 22.11 7.58 -12.33
CA LYS A 613 22.84 8.13 -13.47
C LYS A 613 24.16 8.76 -13.07
N GLU A 614 24.16 9.61 -12.04
CA GLU A 614 25.38 10.29 -11.56
C GLU A 614 26.44 9.31 -11.06
N PHE A 615 26.03 8.25 -10.34
CA PHE A 615 26.93 7.15 -9.95
C PHE A 615 27.50 6.44 -11.17
N ARG A 616 26.66 6.16 -12.18
CA ARG A 616 27.09 5.52 -13.43
C ARG A 616 28.11 6.39 -14.19
N ASP A 617 27.88 7.69 -14.27
CA ASP A 617 28.75 8.64 -14.94
C ASP A 617 30.10 8.77 -14.22
N ASN A 618 30.11 8.87 -12.89
CA ASN A 618 31.32 8.97 -12.08
C ASN A 618 31.13 8.38 -10.67
N PRO A 619 31.44 7.09 -10.46
CA PRO A 619 31.21 6.42 -9.18
C PRO A 619 32.15 6.91 -8.06
N VAL A 620 33.25 7.52 -8.37
CA VAL A 620 34.18 8.08 -7.38
C VAL A 620 33.63 9.39 -6.82
N LYS A 621 33.11 10.26 -7.69
CA LYS A 621 32.51 11.53 -7.29
C LYS A 621 31.13 11.34 -6.62
N ASN A 622 30.37 10.35 -7.08
CA ASN A 622 28.98 10.09 -6.64
C ASN A 622 28.84 8.64 -6.14
N PRO A 623 29.55 8.24 -5.07
CA PRO A 623 29.45 6.88 -4.55
C PRO A 623 28.03 6.58 -4.04
N LEU A 624 27.63 5.32 -4.06
CA LEU A 624 26.40 4.88 -3.39
C LEU A 624 26.53 4.97 -1.87
N LYS A 625 25.39 5.01 -1.18
CA LYS A 625 25.34 5.02 0.30
C LYS A 625 25.51 3.62 0.91
N THR A 626 26.16 2.71 0.19
CA THR A 626 26.58 1.41 0.70
C THR A 626 27.94 1.53 1.39
N PRO A 627 28.32 0.60 2.28
CA PRO A 627 29.66 0.60 2.90
C PRO A 627 30.82 0.66 1.90
N SER A 628 30.69 -0.02 0.75
CA SER A 628 31.71 -0.04 -0.32
C SER A 628 31.67 1.17 -1.26
N GLY A 629 30.63 1.99 -1.21
CA GLY A 629 30.34 3.03 -2.21
C GLY A 629 29.89 2.48 -3.56
N LYS A 630 29.75 1.15 -3.70
CA LYS A 630 29.38 0.42 -4.92
C LYS A 630 28.06 -0.34 -4.74
N ILE A 631 27.59 -0.97 -5.80
CA ILE A 631 26.48 -1.93 -5.75
C ILE A 631 26.96 -3.19 -5.02
N GLU A 632 26.26 -3.57 -3.93
CA GLU A 632 26.60 -4.75 -3.13
C GLU A 632 25.77 -5.95 -3.51
N ILE A 633 26.31 -6.82 -4.38
CA ILE A 633 25.73 -8.14 -4.67
C ILE A 633 25.93 -9.03 -3.44
N TYR A 634 27.16 -9.07 -2.91
CA TYR A 634 27.47 -9.63 -1.59
C TYR A 634 27.45 -8.51 -0.56
N SER A 635 26.60 -8.63 0.46
CA SER A 635 26.51 -7.65 1.54
C SER A 635 27.15 -8.19 2.82
N GLU A 636 28.27 -7.58 3.24
CA GLU A 636 28.93 -7.92 4.50
C GLU A 636 28.04 -7.61 5.70
N ALA A 637 27.23 -6.56 5.62
CA ALA A 637 26.28 -6.20 6.66
C ALA A 637 25.25 -7.32 6.90
N LEU A 638 24.70 -7.91 5.83
CA LEU A 638 23.80 -9.06 5.94
C LEU A 638 24.52 -10.33 6.41
N ALA A 639 25.78 -10.54 5.99
CA ALA A 639 26.61 -11.65 6.50
C ALA A 639 26.84 -11.56 8.00
N ASN A 640 26.98 -10.36 8.54
CA ASN A 640 27.12 -10.13 9.99
C ASN A 640 25.79 -10.30 10.70
N LEU A 641 24.68 -9.74 10.18
CA LEU A 641 23.34 -9.92 10.77
C LEU A 641 22.96 -11.41 10.87
N SER A 642 23.31 -12.21 9.85
CA SER A 642 23.02 -13.66 9.85
C SER A 642 23.70 -14.44 10.96
N LYS A 643 24.74 -13.87 11.56
CA LYS A 643 25.46 -14.46 12.72
C LYS A 643 24.94 -13.94 14.07
N THR A 644 24.24 -12.81 14.06
CA THR A 644 23.82 -12.10 15.27
C THR A 644 22.37 -12.42 15.63
N TRP A 645 21.47 -12.45 14.64
CA TRP A 645 20.05 -12.67 14.90
C TRP A 645 19.69 -14.14 15.08
N VAL A 646 18.81 -14.40 16.02
CA VAL A 646 18.22 -15.73 16.27
C VAL A 646 16.91 -15.81 15.48
N LEU A 647 16.97 -16.43 14.31
CA LEU A 647 15.82 -16.50 13.39
C LEU A 647 14.92 -17.69 13.69
N PRO A 648 13.59 -17.54 13.50
CA PRO A 648 12.68 -18.67 13.48
C PRO A 648 13.07 -19.67 12.38
N LYS A 649 12.74 -20.95 12.60
CA LYS A 649 13.03 -22.02 11.63
C LYS A 649 12.44 -21.71 10.24
N GLY A 650 13.27 -21.79 9.21
CA GLY A 650 12.90 -21.54 7.82
C GLY A 650 13.10 -20.08 7.35
N ASP A 651 13.49 -19.18 8.25
CA ASP A 651 13.89 -17.82 7.87
C ASP A 651 15.39 -17.75 7.66
N VAL A 652 15.81 -16.95 6.69
CA VAL A 652 17.21 -16.88 6.26
C VAL A 652 17.59 -15.43 5.99
N ILE A 653 18.63 -14.94 6.68
CA ILE A 653 19.39 -13.76 6.27
C ILE A 653 20.61 -14.24 5.50
N SER A 654 20.80 -13.73 4.28
CA SER A 654 21.93 -14.14 3.42
C SER A 654 22.65 -12.94 2.84
N ALA A 655 23.97 -13.02 2.80
CA ALA A 655 24.82 -12.02 2.14
C ALA A 655 24.48 -11.87 0.65
N LEU A 656 24.21 -13.00 -0.03
CA LEU A 656 23.76 -13.05 -1.42
C LEU A 656 22.23 -13.13 -1.51
N PRO A 657 21.60 -12.57 -2.55
CA PRO A 657 20.20 -12.87 -2.85
C PRO A 657 20.04 -14.32 -3.29
N LYS A 658 19.09 -15.03 -2.68
CA LYS A 658 18.86 -16.47 -2.89
C LYS A 658 17.38 -16.80 -2.95
N PHE A 659 17.05 -17.85 -3.68
CA PHE A 659 15.78 -18.54 -3.49
C PHE A 659 15.77 -19.29 -2.16
N VAL A 660 14.75 -19.06 -1.35
CA VAL A 660 14.53 -19.76 -0.08
C VAL A 660 13.20 -20.49 -0.15
N GLN A 661 13.23 -21.81 0.00
CA GLN A 661 12.02 -22.62 0.13
C GLN A 661 11.31 -22.26 1.44
N THR A 662 10.10 -21.76 1.35
CA THR A 662 9.32 -21.35 2.52
C THR A 662 8.27 -22.41 2.92
N PHE A 663 7.65 -22.22 4.07
CA PHE A 663 6.63 -23.11 4.64
C PHE A 663 5.27 -23.07 3.90
N ASP A 664 5.02 -22.12 3.02
CA ASP A 664 3.76 -21.98 2.28
C ASP A 664 3.93 -22.31 0.78
N MET A 665 4.98 -23.03 0.41
CA MET A 665 5.28 -23.39 -0.99
C MET A 665 5.03 -24.89 -1.27
N PRO A 666 4.81 -25.27 -2.55
CA PRO A 666 4.81 -26.67 -2.96
C PRO A 666 6.09 -27.37 -2.50
N GLY A 667 5.96 -28.58 -1.97
CA GLY A 667 7.09 -29.33 -1.39
C GLY A 667 7.20 -29.21 0.13
N ASP A 668 6.54 -28.27 0.76
CA ASP A 668 6.39 -28.23 2.20
C ASP A 668 5.39 -29.30 2.71
N LYS A 669 5.49 -29.66 4.00
CA LYS A 669 4.58 -30.62 4.62
C LYS A 669 3.11 -30.17 4.56
N ALA A 670 2.87 -28.88 4.69
CA ALA A 670 1.53 -28.29 4.60
C ALA A 670 0.90 -28.49 3.22
N ALA A 671 1.67 -28.48 2.13
CA ALA A 671 1.18 -28.67 0.77
C ALA A 671 0.55 -30.06 0.53
N LYS A 672 0.92 -31.10 1.34
CA LYS A 672 0.27 -32.41 1.29
C LYS A 672 -1.17 -32.37 1.81
N LYS A 673 -1.43 -31.54 2.81
CA LYS A 673 -2.76 -31.37 3.42
C LYS A 673 -3.58 -30.31 2.68
N TYR A 674 -2.92 -29.26 2.22
CA TYR A 674 -3.50 -28.10 1.53
C TYR A 674 -2.86 -27.92 0.15
N PRO A 675 -3.32 -28.64 -0.87
CA PRO A 675 -2.63 -28.75 -2.15
C PRO A 675 -2.72 -27.50 -3.02
N LEU A 676 -3.63 -26.57 -2.74
CA LEU A 676 -3.73 -25.30 -3.45
C LEU A 676 -2.96 -24.21 -2.68
N GLN A 677 -2.05 -23.53 -3.37
CA GLN A 677 -1.41 -22.35 -2.84
C GLN A 677 -2.37 -21.16 -2.97
N CYS A 678 -2.71 -20.51 -1.83
CA CYS A 678 -3.64 -19.39 -1.81
C CYS A 678 -2.91 -18.08 -1.56
N PHE A 679 -3.24 -17.03 -2.32
CA PHE A 679 -2.73 -15.69 -2.09
C PHE A 679 -3.79 -14.60 -2.20
N GLY A 680 -3.50 -13.42 -1.60
CA GLY A 680 -4.36 -12.25 -1.66
C GLY A 680 -3.98 -11.31 -2.81
N TYR A 681 -4.95 -10.86 -3.61
CA TYR A 681 -4.71 -9.88 -4.67
C TYR A 681 -5.52 -8.59 -4.46
N HIS A 682 -5.08 -7.48 -5.07
CA HIS A 682 -5.82 -6.22 -5.07
C HIS A 682 -6.93 -6.22 -6.12
N GLY A 683 -8.15 -5.84 -5.71
CA GLY A 683 -9.28 -5.66 -6.61
C GLY A 683 -9.68 -4.20 -6.81
N HIS A 684 -10.41 -3.89 -7.89
CA HIS A 684 -10.88 -2.54 -8.20
C HIS A 684 -11.92 -1.99 -7.22
N GLY A 685 -12.70 -2.86 -6.57
CA GLY A 685 -13.86 -2.48 -5.75
C GLY A 685 -13.50 -1.79 -4.44
N ARG A 686 -12.25 -1.91 -3.97
CA ARG A 686 -11.83 -1.35 -2.68
C ARG A 686 -10.33 -1.02 -2.67
N THR A 687 -9.93 -0.26 -1.65
CA THR A 687 -8.53 -0.01 -1.33
C THR A 687 -8.27 -0.60 0.04
N HIS A 688 -7.51 -1.70 0.12
CA HIS A 688 -7.46 -2.55 1.30
C HIS A 688 -8.88 -2.88 1.77
N SER A 689 -9.28 -2.52 3.00
CA SER A 689 -10.64 -2.75 3.51
C SER A 689 -11.59 -1.55 3.34
N THR A 690 -11.08 -0.41 2.86
CA THR A 690 -11.90 0.78 2.61
C THR A 690 -12.80 0.57 1.40
N PHE A 691 -14.07 0.93 1.51
CA PHE A 691 -15.16 0.71 0.55
C PHE A 691 -15.75 -0.70 0.51
N HIS A 692 -15.25 -1.65 1.33
CA HIS A 692 -15.81 -3.00 1.35
C HIS A 692 -17.32 -3.02 1.67
N ASN A 693 -17.78 -2.12 2.52
CA ASN A 693 -19.19 -2.00 2.95
C ASN A 693 -20.10 -1.30 1.95
N LEU A 694 -19.63 -0.93 0.75
CA LEU A 694 -20.46 -0.26 -0.25
C LEU A 694 -21.08 -1.29 -1.23
N PRO A 695 -22.42 -1.43 -1.25
CA PRO A 695 -23.10 -2.44 -2.07
C PRO A 695 -22.77 -2.35 -3.57
N TRP A 696 -22.76 -1.16 -4.16
CA TRP A 696 -22.45 -0.97 -5.59
C TRP A 696 -21.10 -1.53 -5.99
N LEU A 697 -20.08 -1.28 -5.15
CA LEU A 697 -18.73 -1.75 -5.44
C LEU A 697 -18.60 -3.26 -5.27
N ARG A 698 -19.37 -3.84 -4.34
CA ARG A 698 -19.42 -5.30 -4.15
C ARG A 698 -20.22 -6.01 -5.24
N GLU A 699 -21.26 -5.38 -5.77
CA GLU A 699 -22.04 -5.90 -6.90
C GLU A 699 -21.17 -6.00 -8.17
N VAL A 700 -20.39 -4.95 -8.47
CA VAL A 700 -19.50 -4.91 -9.64
C VAL A 700 -18.23 -5.75 -9.44
N HIS A 701 -17.72 -5.81 -8.21
CA HIS A 701 -16.51 -6.52 -7.82
C HIS A 701 -16.76 -7.39 -6.59
N PRO A 702 -17.44 -8.53 -6.76
CA PRO A 702 -17.78 -9.42 -5.65
C PRO A 702 -16.53 -10.07 -5.03
N ASP A 703 -16.68 -10.47 -3.76
CA ASP A 703 -15.69 -11.30 -3.08
C ASP A 703 -15.86 -12.74 -3.55
N GLN A 704 -14.89 -13.23 -4.34
CA GLN A 704 -14.89 -14.58 -4.90
C GLN A 704 -13.49 -15.16 -4.84
N VAL A 705 -13.35 -16.47 -4.61
CA VAL A 705 -12.08 -17.14 -4.80
C VAL A 705 -11.92 -17.50 -6.28
N GLN A 706 -10.88 -16.97 -6.91
CA GLN A 706 -10.49 -17.42 -8.26
C GLN A 706 -9.81 -18.78 -8.15
N ILE A 707 -10.28 -19.74 -8.94
CA ILE A 707 -9.73 -21.09 -9.03
C ILE A 707 -9.65 -21.53 -10.49
N ASN A 708 -8.55 -22.22 -10.86
CA ASN A 708 -8.43 -22.76 -12.20
C ASN A 708 -9.49 -23.82 -12.47
N GLU A 709 -10.06 -23.85 -13.68
CA GLU A 709 -11.08 -24.81 -14.10
C GLU A 709 -10.66 -26.27 -13.90
N LEU A 710 -9.36 -26.59 -14.07
CA LEU A 710 -8.81 -27.92 -13.84
C LEU A 710 -8.84 -28.30 -12.34
N ASP A 711 -8.47 -27.35 -11.47
CA ASP A 711 -8.49 -27.55 -10.03
C ASP A 711 -9.91 -27.64 -9.48
N ALA A 712 -10.85 -26.89 -10.05
CA ALA A 712 -12.27 -26.93 -9.71
C ALA A 712 -12.90 -28.28 -10.12
N LYS A 713 -12.61 -28.74 -11.33
CA LYS A 713 -13.14 -30.01 -11.86
C LYS A 713 -12.81 -31.21 -10.96
N VAL A 714 -11.57 -31.34 -10.51
CA VAL A 714 -11.17 -32.49 -9.63
C VAL A 714 -11.76 -32.41 -8.22
N ARG A 715 -12.38 -31.26 -7.86
CA ARG A 715 -13.04 -31.01 -6.58
C ARG A 715 -14.57 -30.95 -6.69
N ASN A 716 -15.11 -31.15 -7.90
CA ASN A 716 -16.56 -31.03 -8.22
C ASN A 716 -17.12 -29.66 -7.80
N ILE A 717 -16.38 -28.59 -8.08
CA ILE A 717 -16.80 -27.20 -7.81
C ILE A 717 -17.31 -26.59 -9.12
N ALA A 718 -18.55 -26.07 -9.10
CA ALA A 718 -19.13 -25.27 -10.16
C ALA A 718 -18.88 -23.77 -9.95
N ASP A 719 -18.99 -22.95 -11.02
CA ASP A 719 -18.90 -21.49 -10.91
C ASP A 719 -20.04 -20.95 -10.07
N GLY A 720 -19.73 -20.09 -9.11
CA GLY A 720 -20.70 -19.53 -8.15
C GLY A 720 -20.96 -20.39 -6.92
N ASP A 721 -20.46 -21.63 -6.85
CA ASP A 721 -20.61 -22.46 -5.66
C ASP A 721 -20.02 -21.77 -4.43
N LYS A 722 -20.73 -21.85 -3.31
CA LYS A 722 -20.23 -21.41 -2.02
C LYS A 722 -19.25 -22.45 -1.47
N VAL A 723 -17.99 -22.08 -1.38
CA VAL A 723 -16.89 -22.96 -0.98
C VAL A 723 -16.22 -22.50 0.31
N HIS A 724 -15.55 -23.43 0.98
CA HIS A 724 -14.67 -23.15 2.10
C HIS A 724 -13.21 -23.16 1.63
N VAL A 725 -12.49 -22.04 1.83
CA VAL A 725 -11.04 -21.98 1.71
C VAL A 725 -10.45 -22.01 3.13
N PHE A 726 -9.59 -22.97 3.43
CA PHE A 726 -9.17 -23.22 4.80
C PHE A 726 -7.74 -23.75 4.92
N ASN A 727 -7.17 -23.56 6.10
CA ASN A 727 -5.92 -24.15 6.56
C ASN A 727 -5.96 -24.34 8.10
N ASP A 728 -4.81 -24.61 8.74
CA ASP A 728 -4.74 -24.82 10.19
C ASP A 728 -5.07 -23.55 11.02
N ARG A 729 -4.98 -22.35 10.43
CA ARG A 729 -5.29 -21.06 11.08
C ARG A 729 -6.78 -20.73 11.06
N GLY A 730 -7.48 -21.07 10.01
CA GLY A 730 -8.90 -20.74 9.90
C GLY A 730 -9.57 -21.22 8.63
N CYS A 731 -10.81 -20.77 8.47
CA CYS A 731 -11.69 -21.07 7.35
C CYS A 731 -12.45 -19.81 6.94
N ILE A 732 -12.49 -19.51 5.64
CA ILE A 732 -13.34 -18.49 5.04
C ILE A 732 -14.40 -19.15 4.15
N GLU A 733 -15.62 -18.62 4.16
CA GLU A 733 -16.68 -19.00 3.24
C GLU A 733 -16.77 -17.95 2.13
N VAL A 734 -16.69 -18.37 0.86
CA VAL A 734 -16.65 -17.46 -0.29
C VAL A 734 -17.17 -18.14 -1.56
N PRO A 735 -17.88 -17.43 -2.48
CA PRO A 735 -18.23 -18.00 -3.78
C PRO A 735 -17.00 -18.32 -4.63
N ALA A 736 -17.04 -19.40 -5.38
CA ALA A 736 -16.01 -19.78 -6.36
C ALA A 736 -16.20 -19.00 -7.68
N HIS A 737 -15.11 -18.58 -8.28
CA HIS A 737 -15.06 -18.07 -9.66
C HIS A 737 -14.07 -18.89 -10.47
N LEU A 738 -14.61 -19.69 -11.41
CA LEU A 738 -13.82 -20.58 -12.26
C LEU A 738 -13.23 -19.78 -13.42
N THR A 739 -11.92 -19.87 -13.62
CA THR A 739 -11.26 -19.10 -14.66
C THR A 739 -9.96 -19.76 -15.14
N LYS A 740 -9.64 -19.59 -16.43
CA LYS A 740 -8.33 -19.92 -17.01
C LYS A 740 -7.28 -18.82 -16.75
N ARG A 741 -7.67 -17.70 -16.14
CA ARG A 741 -6.79 -16.56 -15.86
C ARG A 741 -5.97 -16.70 -14.59
N ILE A 742 -5.94 -17.88 -13.99
CA ILE A 742 -5.08 -18.25 -12.88
C ILE A 742 -4.39 -19.57 -13.20
N MET A 743 -3.13 -19.73 -12.80
CA MET A 743 -2.42 -20.97 -13.05
C MET A 743 -2.99 -22.13 -12.23
N PRO A 744 -2.93 -23.40 -12.71
CA PRO A 744 -3.30 -24.58 -11.93
C PRO A 744 -2.45 -24.71 -10.65
N GLY A 745 -3.05 -25.25 -9.58
CA GLY A 745 -2.43 -25.43 -8.28
C GLY A 745 -2.44 -24.17 -7.39
N VAL A 746 -3.06 -23.09 -7.87
CA VAL A 746 -3.13 -21.80 -7.18
C VAL A 746 -4.58 -21.32 -7.09
N CYS A 747 -4.95 -20.71 -5.98
CA CYS A 747 -6.20 -19.96 -5.87
C CYS A 747 -5.94 -18.55 -5.31
N ALA A 748 -6.84 -17.60 -5.61
CA ALA A 748 -6.65 -16.22 -5.25
C ALA A 748 -7.93 -15.60 -4.67
N VAL A 749 -7.79 -14.88 -3.55
CA VAL A 749 -8.90 -14.19 -2.86
C VAL A 749 -8.63 -12.69 -2.84
N PRO A 750 -9.59 -11.80 -3.17
CA PRO A 750 -9.37 -10.37 -3.12
C PRO A 750 -9.16 -9.91 -1.66
N GLN A 751 -8.02 -9.25 -1.40
CA GLN A 751 -7.68 -8.80 -0.05
C GLN A 751 -8.59 -7.67 0.44
N GLY A 752 -8.78 -7.54 1.77
CA GLY A 752 -9.45 -6.42 2.42
C GLY A 752 -10.95 -6.61 2.67
N ALA A 753 -11.51 -7.79 2.43
CA ALA A 753 -12.85 -8.13 2.91
C ALA A 753 -12.92 -8.03 4.44
N TRP A 754 -14.05 -7.59 4.97
CA TRP A 754 -14.23 -7.40 6.41
C TRP A 754 -14.39 -8.72 7.13
N TYR A 755 -13.57 -8.97 8.14
CA TYR A 755 -13.64 -10.14 9.01
C TYR A 755 -15.01 -10.21 9.71
N LYS A 756 -15.73 -11.32 9.50
CA LYS A 756 -17.07 -11.57 10.04
C LYS A 756 -17.18 -13.02 10.52
N PRO A 757 -16.64 -13.35 11.70
CA PRO A 757 -16.67 -14.70 12.23
C PRO A 757 -18.07 -15.11 12.67
N VAL A 758 -18.44 -16.35 12.35
CA VAL A 758 -19.65 -17.02 12.87
C VAL A 758 -19.27 -18.39 13.42
N LYS A 759 -19.97 -18.82 14.48
CA LYS A 759 -19.84 -20.18 15.01
C LYS A 759 -20.82 -21.09 14.25
N LYS A 760 -20.29 -22.15 13.64
CA LYS A 760 -21.05 -23.16 12.93
C LYS A 760 -20.42 -24.54 13.21
N ASP A 761 -21.21 -25.46 13.75
CA ASP A 761 -20.77 -26.84 14.08
C ASP A 761 -19.46 -26.87 14.91
N GLY A 762 -19.40 -26.01 15.93
CA GLY A 762 -18.23 -25.89 16.81
C GLY A 762 -16.99 -25.23 16.21
N LYS A 763 -17.00 -24.87 14.91
CA LYS A 763 -15.90 -24.19 14.21
C LYS A 763 -16.20 -22.70 14.03
N THR A 764 -15.15 -21.90 13.97
CA THR A 764 -15.24 -20.49 13.57
C THR A 764 -15.02 -20.40 12.07
N ILE A 765 -16.03 -19.88 11.34
CA ILE A 765 -15.96 -19.64 9.90
C ILE A 765 -16.09 -18.14 9.68
N ASP A 766 -15.19 -17.55 8.93
CA ASP A 766 -15.30 -16.16 8.51
C ASP A 766 -16.15 -16.07 7.22
N VAL A 767 -17.41 -15.67 7.38
CA VAL A 767 -18.34 -15.45 6.25
C VAL A 767 -18.15 -14.09 5.57
N GLY A 768 -17.20 -13.29 6.02
CA GLY A 768 -16.81 -12.03 5.40
C GLY A 768 -15.75 -12.19 4.32
N ALA A 769 -15.15 -13.39 4.17
CA ALA A 769 -14.08 -13.71 3.21
C ALA A 769 -12.78 -12.92 3.43
N CYS A 770 -12.41 -12.60 4.68
CA CYS A 770 -11.14 -11.95 4.99
C CYS A 770 -9.97 -12.93 4.79
N ILE A 771 -9.13 -12.69 3.79
CA ILE A 771 -7.97 -13.55 3.49
C ILE A 771 -7.04 -13.68 4.71
N ASN A 772 -6.97 -12.67 5.60
CA ASN A 772 -6.11 -12.69 6.77
C ASN A 772 -6.58 -13.67 7.87
N THR A 773 -7.73 -14.30 7.72
CA THR A 773 -8.13 -15.48 8.49
C THR A 773 -7.21 -16.68 8.18
N LEU A 774 -6.60 -16.69 6.99
CA LEU A 774 -5.75 -17.78 6.49
C LEU A 774 -4.24 -17.47 6.54
N THR A 775 -3.85 -16.19 6.64
CA THR A 775 -2.44 -15.77 6.69
C THR A 775 -1.88 -15.87 8.11
N GLY A 776 -0.57 -15.95 8.24
CA GLY A 776 0.11 -15.91 9.53
C GLY A 776 0.45 -14.49 9.96
N HIS A 777 0.71 -14.31 11.26
CA HIS A 777 1.17 -13.05 11.85
C HIS A 777 2.70 -13.02 12.07
N ARG A 778 3.42 -14.07 11.63
CA ARG A 778 4.88 -14.16 11.73
C ARG A 778 5.55 -13.15 10.78
N PRO A 779 6.47 -12.31 11.28
CA PRO A 779 7.27 -11.43 10.42
C PRO A 779 8.30 -12.22 9.60
N SER A 780 8.81 -11.59 8.55
CA SER A 780 10.03 -12.00 7.86
C SER A 780 11.25 -11.32 8.51
N PRO A 781 12.46 -11.84 8.36
CA PRO A 781 13.69 -11.31 8.98
C PRO A 781 14.00 -9.84 8.69
#